data_b343b14f0bb1a7dbe30c36230e34cbb6
#
_entry.id   b343b14f0bb1a7dbe30c36230e34cbb6
#
_cell.length_a   1.000
_cell.length_b   1.000
_cell.length_c   1.000
_cell.angle_alpha   90.00
_cell.angle_beta   90.00
_cell.angle_gamma   90.00
#
_symmetry.space_group_name_H-M   'P 1'
#
loop_
_entity.id
_entity.type
_entity.pdbx_description
1 polymer ?
#
loop_
_entity_poly.entity_id
_entity_poly.type
_entity_poly.pdbx_seq_one_letter_code
_entity_poly.pdbx_strand_id
1 'polypeptide(L)'
;LMMSPLENLDTDVDNLSGFFLNPMSQAEASKVAIFSGADYSWNVSGFERTSSWVRAIDELVPEASESFQRFADNISYIKDGFEFDESRYLVDTIEAFKTALQNKEGIVEAATALKAEFTTMKNDVDVLRNIEDKNLYEEIEQHLNAYEAVAEAGISSMQAFIDAENGDVDACLSNINTTEIKLKEAETYEVESLESNGTKMNVVKVCEKRVKPLLKDSVDQIKSNLMDNVFPETKASVIGTMTGLADKTVELTKGNYQVNSITGTMKANDTVGIALPKAMRVSSVSVTGNNLESLKIQTSINGITWEDVESTIEDGTLKATVDATATYVRVVNKTTDSIDVTIDNIVVAPMYNTGVKTVETDLGTYGNDVIDNAFDGNINTKFYSSAGATVGSYIRVDLGKEIPLYDTAIYYAGNPKGPEHGIDGFAATKMEISTDGVSWTQIGDIIKDENYQSKTVEGQLVSEAAFNADGQMARYIRFSATESSDNWVQVFEIPFNETVDNLGDDSIDIVDTTITTGNVSSLYDRDLTSAFAPDSVVDGDTLTYAMTSITNVGKLMIMQDPTAICNATVSVKDVEGNWSDIGTLDKGTTTFDVNKTILEVKLTFHEGNPTPTIYEIIASQKEVEAADKTALKIAVDLANAITDEDLANVVPVVVNEFKDARDEANEVYNNASASQVEVNNAFDRLASAMQKLEFFKGDKKALEAFIDDVTGLDSSKYTETTWTQFNDALIVANGVYEDVNAMQPEVNE
;
A
#
# COMPACT_ATOMS: atom_id res chain seq x y z
N LEU A 1 -4.70 -4.87 -30.78
CA LEU A 1 -3.66 -5.25 -31.75
C LEU A 1 -3.02 -6.58 -31.34
N MET A 2 -2.48 -7.31 -32.31
CA MET A 2 -1.79 -8.59 -32.14
C MET A 2 -0.52 -8.56 -32.94
N MET A 3 0.56 -8.13 -32.33
CA MET A 3 1.85 -7.98 -33.00
C MET A 3 2.97 -8.80 -32.33
N SER A 4 2.64 -9.75 -31.45
CA SER A 4 3.62 -10.68 -30.88
C SER A 4 4.09 -11.71 -31.90
N PRO A 5 5.20 -12.44 -31.63
CA PRO A 5 5.61 -13.58 -32.45
C PRO A 5 4.47 -14.60 -32.59
N LEU A 6 4.29 -15.13 -33.77
CA LEU A 6 3.29 -16.19 -34.02
C LEU A 6 3.62 -17.44 -33.19
N GLU A 7 2.61 -17.97 -32.52
CA GLU A 7 2.71 -19.15 -31.66
C GLU A 7 2.00 -20.35 -32.31
N ASN A 8 2.29 -21.55 -31.81
CA ASN A 8 1.65 -22.81 -32.22
C ASN A 8 1.84 -23.16 -33.71
N LEU A 9 2.91 -22.68 -34.32
CA LEU A 9 3.34 -23.12 -35.65
C LEU A 9 4.32 -24.28 -35.51
N ASP A 10 3.87 -25.49 -35.86
CA ASP A 10 4.68 -26.71 -35.81
C ASP A 10 5.63 -26.78 -37.00
N THR A 11 6.93 -26.93 -36.73
CA THR A 11 7.96 -27.03 -37.74
C THR A 11 8.15 -28.45 -38.31
N ASP A 12 7.51 -29.46 -37.69
CA ASP A 12 7.61 -30.87 -38.08
C ASP A 12 6.39 -31.33 -38.91
N VAL A 13 5.63 -30.41 -39.48
CA VAL A 13 4.46 -30.72 -40.30
C VAL A 13 4.86 -31.06 -41.74
N ASP A 14 4.76 -32.31 -42.11
CA ASP A 14 5.18 -32.82 -43.45
C ASP A 14 4.13 -32.61 -44.54
N ASN A 15 2.84 -32.38 -44.24
CA ASN A 15 1.73 -32.40 -45.19
C ASN A 15 0.85 -31.16 -45.17
N LEU A 16 1.40 -30.00 -44.82
CA LEU A 16 0.66 -28.76 -44.84
C LEU A 16 0.48 -28.25 -46.27
N SER A 17 -0.75 -28.26 -46.78
CA SER A 17 -1.06 -27.73 -48.11
C SER A 17 -1.12 -26.21 -48.19
N GLY A 18 -1.15 -25.57 -47.06
CA GLY A 18 -1.24 -24.14 -46.89
C GLY A 18 -1.98 -23.78 -45.57
N PHE A 19 -1.94 -22.52 -45.23
CA PHE A 19 -2.73 -21.97 -44.11
C PHE A 19 -3.25 -20.59 -44.47
N PHE A 20 -4.26 -20.14 -43.74
CA PHE A 20 -4.84 -18.83 -43.90
C PHE A 20 -4.51 -17.95 -42.71
N LEU A 21 -4.14 -16.72 -42.97
CA LEU A 21 -4.05 -15.67 -41.95
C LEU A 21 -5.34 -14.85 -41.98
N ASN A 22 -5.87 -14.56 -40.80
CA ASN A 22 -6.98 -13.59 -40.61
C ASN A 22 -6.38 -12.32 -40.03
N PRO A 23 -5.99 -11.34 -40.86
CA PRO A 23 -5.34 -10.14 -40.36
C PRO A 23 -6.33 -9.28 -39.58
N MET A 24 -5.81 -8.38 -38.76
CA MET A 24 -6.59 -7.37 -38.07
C MET A 24 -7.16 -6.35 -39.06
N SER A 25 -8.11 -5.52 -38.61
CA SER A 25 -8.60 -4.39 -39.39
C SER A 25 -7.52 -3.31 -39.61
N GLN A 26 -6.49 -3.29 -38.75
CA GLN A 26 -5.30 -2.44 -38.86
C GLN A 26 -4.33 -3.06 -39.87
N ALA A 27 -4.30 -2.53 -41.08
CA ALA A 27 -3.59 -3.13 -42.19
C ALA A 27 -2.07 -3.09 -42.01
N GLU A 28 -1.54 -1.95 -41.55
CA GLU A 28 -0.09 -1.76 -41.35
C GLU A 28 0.42 -2.59 -40.18
N ALA A 29 -0.26 -2.56 -39.04
CA ALA A 29 0.08 -3.38 -37.87
C ALA A 29 0.00 -4.88 -38.14
N SER A 30 -0.91 -5.33 -39.02
CA SER A 30 -1.04 -6.73 -39.45
C SER A 30 0.18 -7.26 -40.21
N LYS A 31 0.98 -6.39 -40.82
CA LYS A 31 2.18 -6.80 -41.59
C LYS A 31 3.17 -7.58 -40.76
N VAL A 32 3.28 -7.34 -39.44
CA VAL A 32 4.16 -8.08 -38.52
C VAL A 32 3.82 -9.59 -38.55
N ALA A 33 2.53 -9.89 -38.32
CA ALA A 33 2.06 -11.29 -38.32
C ALA A 33 2.06 -11.90 -39.72
N ILE A 34 1.70 -11.13 -40.76
CA ILE A 34 1.69 -11.59 -42.16
C ILE A 34 3.09 -11.93 -42.60
N PHE A 35 4.12 -11.15 -42.26
CA PHE A 35 5.52 -11.43 -42.56
C PHE A 35 5.95 -12.76 -41.92
N SER A 36 5.69 -12.94 -40.63
CA SER A 36 6.05 -14.17 -39.93
C SER A 36 5.33 -15.39 -40.49
N GLY A 37 4.05 -15.26 -40.90
CA GLY A 37 3.30 -16.32 -41.56
C GLY A 37 3.84 -16.65 -42.96
N ALA A 38 4.27 -15.67 -43.73
CA ALA A 38 4.91 -15.86 -45.00
C ALA A 38 6.27 -16.57 -44.85
N ASP A 39 7.06 -16.16 -43.85
CA ASP A 39 8.36 -16.75 -43.52
C ASP A 39 8.23 -18.24 -43.14
N TYR A 40 7.24 -18.56 -42.28
CA TYR A 40 6.87 -19.94 -41.95
C TYR A 40 6.50 -20.76 -43.20
N SER A 41 5.63 -20.21 -44.07
CA SER A 41 5.18 -20.90 -45.27
C SER A 41 6.32 -21.21 -46.25
N TRP A 42 7.30 -20.30 -46.28
CA TRP A 42 8.45 -20.42 -47.21
C TRP A 42 9.48 -21.47 -46.75
N ASN A 43 9.70 -21.59 -45.45
CA ASN A 43 10.65 -22.51 -44.86
C ASN A 43 10.19 -23.07 -43.50
N VAL A 44 9.23 -23.99 -43.52
CA VAL A 44 8.63 -24.56 -42.31
C VAL A 44 9.67 -25.12 -41.35
N SER A 45 10.57 -25.96 -41.84
CA SER A 45 11.57 -26.65 -40.99
C SER A 45 12.67 -25.74 -40.42
N GLY A 46 12.88 -24.58 -41.02
CA GLY A 46 13.87 -23.58 -40.57
C GLY A 46 13.23 -22.36 -39.89
N PHE A 47 11.94 -22.39 -39.69
CA PHE A 47 11.25 -21.28 -39.05
C PHE A 47 11.61 -21.18 -37.54
N GLU A 48 12.08 -20.00 -37.12
CA GLU A 48 12.23 -19.67 -35.72
C GLU A 48 11.41 -18.38 -35.46
N ARG A 49 10.41 -18.51 -34.61
CA ARG A 49 9.35 -17.52 -34.41
C ARG A 49 9.86 -16.14 -33.99
N THR A 50 10.81 -16.10 -33.04
CA THR A 50 11.35 -14.84 -32.52
C THR A 50 12.19 -14.11 -33.52
N SER A 51 13.11 -14.84 -34.22
CA SER A 51 13.93 -14.26 -35.28
C SER A 51 13.10 -13.77 -36.46
N SER A 52 12.02 -14.49 -36.82
CA SER A 52 11.10 -14.08 -37.87
C SER A 52 10.37 -12.79 -37.51
N TRP A 53 9.91 -12.70 -36.26
CA TRP A 53 9.23 -11.52 -35.71
C TRP A 53 10.16 -10.31 -35.66
N VAL A 54 11.40 -10.48 -35.20
CA VAL A 54 12.40 -9.39 -35.19
C VAL A 54 12.64 -8.88 -36.61
N ARG A 55 12.87 -9.79 -37.59
CA ARG A 55 13.03 -9.37 -38.98
C ARG A 55 11.82 -8.66 -39.56
N ALA A 56 10.60 -9.10 -39.19
CA ALA A 56 9.37 -8.42 -39.62
C ALA A 56 9.33 -6.96 -39.14
N ILE A 57 9.75 -6.73 -37.89
CA ILE A 57 9.80 -5.37 -37.34
C ILE A 57 10.94 -4.54 -37.90
N ASP A 58 12.13 -5.16 -38.11
CA ASP A 58 13.28 -4.50 -38.74
C ASP A 58 12.97 -4.02 -40.16
N GLU A 59 12.15 -4.75 -40.92
CA GLU A 59 11.71 -4.34 -42.24
C GLU A 59 10.57 -3.31 -42.21
N LEU A 60 9.71 -3.38 -41.21
CA LEU A 60 8.55 -2.47 -41.10
C LEU A 60 8.92 -1.12 -40.52
N VAL A 61 9.77 -1.09 -39.49
CA VAL A 61 10.13 0.12 -38.74
C VAL A 61 11.63 0.10 -38.42
N PRO A 62 12.52 0.13 -39.47
CA PRO A 62 13.96 0.00 -39.28
C PRO A 62 14.57 1.11 -38.40
N GLU A 63 13.98 2.31 -38.44
CA GLU A 63 14.45 3.47 -37.66
C GLU A 63 14.13 3.39 -36.17
N ALA A 64 13.20 2.50 -35.75
CA ALA A 64 12.72 2.38 -34.38
C ALA A 64 12.48 0.92 -33.96
N SER A 65 13.18 -0.03 -34.55
CA SER A 65 12.94 -1.47 -34.41
C SER A 65 12.90 -1.93 -32.95
N GLU A 66 13.88 -1.59 -32.11
CA GLU A 66 13.91 -2.01 -30.70
C GLU A 66 12.74 -1.45 -29.88
N SER A 67 12.40 -0.20 -30.09
CA SER A 67 11.26 0.45 -29.43
C SER A 67 9.94 -0.20 -29.85
N PHE A 68 9.83 -0.51 -31.15
CA PHE A 68 8.65 -1.18 -31.67
C PHE A 68 8.51 -2.62 -31.18
N GLN A 69 9.61 -3.37 -31.04
CA GLN A 69 9.61 -4.71 -30.46
C GLN A 69 9.06 -4.69 -29.02
N ARG A 70 9.56 -3.80 -28.16
CA ARG A 70 9.06 -3.67 -26.80
C ARG A 70 7.58 -3.29 -26.75
N PHE A 71 7.17 -2.32 -27.57
CA PHE A 71 5.77 -1.93 -27.68
C PHE A 71 4.89 -3.11 -28.14
N ALA A 72 5.28 -3.79 -29.24
CA ALA A 72 4.55 -4.92 -29.79
C ALA A 72 4.41 -6.09 -28.79
N ASP A 73 5.43 -6.31 -27.95
CA ASP A 73 5.42 -7.33 -26.90
C ASP A 73 4.46 -7.00 -25.73
N ASN A 74 4.01 -5.73 -25.63
CA ASN A 74 3.13 -5.26 -24.56
C ASN A 74 1.66 -5.06 -24.98
N ILE A 75 1.29 -5.44 -26.20
CA ILE A 75 -0.07 -5.21 -26.74
C ILE A 75 -0.72 -6.44 -27.36
N SER A 76 -0.24 -7.63 -27.03
CA SER A 76 -0.64 -8.86 -27.71
C SER A 76 -1.59 -9.76 -26.90
N TYR A 77 -2.13 -9.25 -25.80
CA TYR A 77 -3.09 -9.99 -24.98
C TYR A 77 -4.49 -9.98 -25.58
N ILE A 78 -5.11 -11.16 -25.68
CA ILE A 78 -6.52 -11.32 -26.02
C ILE A 78 -7.20 -12.18 -24.95
N LYS A 79 -8.31 -11.70 -24.40
CA LYS A 79 -9.19 -12.45 -23.53
C LYS A 79 -9.98 -13.51 -24.35
N ASP A 80 -10.40 -14.56 -23.73
CA ASP A 80 -11.25 -15.63 -24.29
C ASP A 80 -10.52 -16.76 -25.02
N GLY A 81 -9.58 -17.41 -24.36
CA GLY A 81 -9.01 -18.70 -24.76
C GLY A 81 -7.79 -18.65 -25.68
N PHE A 82 -7.33 -17.46 -26.02
CA PHE A 82 -6.07 -17.26 -26.74
C PHE A 82 -5.17 -16.38 -25.88
N GLU A 83 -4.59 -16.98 -24.84
CA GLU A 83 -3.62 -16.27 -23.97
C GLU A 83 -2.25 -16.23 -24.68
N PHE A 84 -2.02 -15.21 -25.47
CA PHE A 84 -0.68 -14.89 -25.92
C PHE A 84 0.14 -14.35 -24.78
N ASP A 85 1.41 -14.69 -24.77
CA ASP A 85 2.33 -14.15 -23.78
C ASP A 85 2.72 -12.72 -24.15
N GLU A 86 2.79 -11.82 -23.17
CA GLU A 86 3.20 -10.43 -23.35
C GLU A 86 4.17 -9.98 -22.27
N SER A 87 4.81 -8.84 -22.48
CA SER A 87 5.81 -8.26 -21.56
C SER A 87 6.90 -9.25 -21.17
N ARG A 88 7.33 -10.09 -22.13
CA ARG A 88 8.26 -11.21 -21.90
C ARG A 88 9.64 -10.74 -21.45
N TYR A 89 10.10 -9.61 -21.96
CA TYR A 89 11.39 -9.03 -21.58
C TYR A 89 11.42 -8.48 -20.15
N LEU A 90 10.25 -8.27 -19.53
CA LEU A 90 10.13 -7.77 -18.14
C LEU A 90 10.06 -8.91 -17.10
N VAL A 91 9.91 -10.16 -17.51
CA VAL A 91 9.65 -11.29 -16.59
C VAL A 91 10.70 -11.36 -15.48
N ASP A 92 11.97 -11.36 -15.81
CA ASP A 92 13.05 -11.51 -14.84
C ASP A 92 13.08 -10.31 -13.86
N THR A 93 12.89 -9.09 -14.36
CA THR A 93 12.89 -7.87 -13.54
C THR A 93 11.66 -7.80 -12.63
N ILE A 94 10.49 -8.22 -13.13
CA ILE A 94 9.26 -8.34 -12.33
C ILE A 94 9.41 -9.38 -11.22
N GLU A 95 9.93 -10.57 -11.54
CA GLU A 95 10.12 -11.62 -10.54
C GLU A 95 11.21 -11.27 -9.51
N ALA A 96 12.26 -10.55 -9.91
CA ALA A 96 13.24 -9.99 -8.98
C ALA A 96 12.60 -9.01 -8.00
N PHE A 97 11.72 -8.11 -8.49
CA PHE A 97 10.99 -7.17 -7.66
C PHE A 97 10.03 -7.88 -6.69
N LYS A 98 9.22 -8.82 -7.17
CA LYS A 98 8.33 -9.62 -6.31
C LYS A 98 9.10 -10.40 -5.23
N THR A 99 10.26 -10.97 -5.60
CA THR A 99 11.13 -11.68 -4.66
C THR A 99 11.67 -10.74 -3.57
N ALA A 100 12.09 -9.52 -3.95
CA ALA A 100 12.56 -8.52 -3.00
C ALA A 100 11.44 -8.12 -2.00
N LEU A 101 10.20 -7.94 -2.49
CA LEU A 101 9.03 -7.65 -1.65
C LEU A 101 8.74 -8.79 -0.67
N GLN A 102 8.73 -10.04 -1.15
CA GLN A 102 8.48 -11.22 -0.29
C GLN A 102 9.53 -11.37 0.80
N ASN A 103 10.79 -11.13 0.46
CA ASN A 103 11.90 -11.25 1.40
C ASN A 103 12.07 -10.01 2.29
N LYS A 104 11.39 -8.89 1.97
CA LYS A 104 11.56 -7.58 2.61
C LYS A 104 13.03 -7.11 2.57
N GLU A 105 13.75 -7.40 1.50
CA GLU A 105 15.17 -7.09 1.33
C GLU A 105 15.47 -6.69 -0.13
N GLY A 106 16.24 -5.60 -0.32
CA GLY A 106 16.64 -5.12 -1.65
C GLY A 106 15.50 -4.48 -2.46
N ILE A 107 14.44 -4.00 -1.80
CA ILE A 107 13.25 -3.43 -2.46
C ILE A 107 13.64 -2.20 -3.29
N VAL A 108 14.46 -1.29 -2.76
CA VAL A 108 14.88 -0.06 -3.45
C VAL A 108 15.62 -0.37 -4.74
N GLU A 109 16.55 -1.32 -4.71
CA GLU A 109 17.33 -1.74 -5.89
C GLU A 109 16.43 -2.37 -6.94
N ALA A 110 15.54 -3.28 -6.54
CA ALA A 110 14.64 -3.96 -7.46
C ALA A 110 13.59 -3.00 -8.06
N ALA A 111 13.01 -2.12 -7.24
CA ALA A 111 12.11 -1.08 -7.71
C ALA A 111 12.81 -0.09 -8.66
N THR A 112 14.06 0.28 -8.38
CA THR A 112 14.85 1.16 -9.26
C THR A 112 15.10 0.50 -10.62
N ALA A 113 15.43 -0.78 -10.63
CA ALA A 113 15.63 -1.54 -11.88
C ALA A 113 14.34 -1.58 -12.71
N LEU A 114 13.22 -1.93 -12.10
CA LEU A 114 11.92 -2.02 -12.79
C LEU A 114 11.42 -0.62 -13.23
N LYS A 115 11.66 0.43 -12.44
CA LYS A 115 11.40 1.82 -12.84
C LYS A 115 12.17 2.23 -14.09
N ALA A 116 13.43 1.76 -14.23
CA ALA A 116 14.23 2.03 -15.43
C ALA A 116 13.59 1.39 -16.69
N GLU A 117 13.04 0.16 -16.57
CA GLU A 117 12.30 -0.47 -17.65
C GLU A 117 11.06 0.33 -18.06
N PHE A 118 10.25 0.79 -17.09
CA PHE A 118 9.10 1.65 -17.36
C PHE A 118 9.51 3.00 -17.97
N THR A 119 10.65 3.53 -17.56
CA THR A 119 11.21 4.76 -18.18
C THR A 119 11.60 4.50 -19.64
N THR A 120 12.16 3.33 -19.95
CA THR A 120 12.45 2.91 -21.32
C THR A 120 11.16 2.80 -22.14
N MET A 121 10.11 2.17 -21.59
CA MET A 121 8.79 2.09 -22.24
C MET A 121 8.24 3.48 -22.59
N LYS A 122 8.33 4.44 -21.67
CA LYS A 122 7.92 5.83 -21.92
C LYS A 122 8.74 6.48 -23.04
N ASN A 123 10.06 6.31 -23.03
CA ASN A 123 10.93 6.85 -24.04
C ASN A 123 10.67 6.21 -25.43
N ASP A 124 10.29 4.93 -25.46
CA ASP A 124 9.89 4.26 -26.71
C ASP A 124 8.70 4.94 -27.37
N VAL A 125 7.75 5.48 -26.59
CA VAL A 125 6.59 6.21 -27.13
C VAL A 125 7.05 7.44 -27.91
N ASP A 126 8.01 8.20 -27.37
CA ASP A 126 8.55 9.39 -28.03
C ASP A 126 9.25 9.03 -29.35
N VAL A 127 9.94 7.88 -29.40
CA VAL A 127 10.54 7.35 -30.62
C VAL A 127 9.46 6.95 -31.62
N LEU A 128 8.46 6.18 -31.19
CA LEU A 128 7.40 5.64 -32.04
C LEU A 128 6.42 6.71 -32.57
N ARG A 129 6.26 7.81 -31.91
CA ARG A 129 5.52 8.98 -32.43
C ARG A 129 6.17 9.60 -33.65
N ASN A 130 7.44 9.33 -33.88
CA ASN A 130 8.24 9.91 -34.96
C ASN A 130 8.58 8.92 -36.08
N ILE A 131 8.00 7.71 -36.12
CA ILE A 131 8.23 6.73 -37.17
C ILE A 131 7.86 7.30 -38.56
N GLU A 132 8.54 6.80 -39.61
CA GLU A 132 8.36 7.29 -40.96
C GLU A 132 7.01 6.91 -41.56
N ASP A 133 6.52 5.68 -41.28
CA ASP A 133 5.21 5.20 -41.73
C ASP A 133 4.07 5.86 -40.91
N LYS A 134 3.47 6.87 -41.48
CA LYS A 134 2.37 7.61 -40.84
C LYS A 134 1.05 6.83 -40.78
N ASN A 135 0.83 5.89 -41.70
CA ASN A 135 -0.35 5.03 -41.65
C ASN A 135 -0.25 4.06 -40.46
N LEU A 136 0.92 3.48 -40.27
CA LEU A 136 1.18 2.63 -39.10
C LEU A 136 1.02 3.44 -37.80
N TYR A 137 1.56 4.66 -37.75
CA TYR A 137 1.40 5.53 -36.60
C TYR A 137 -0.08 5.78 -36.27
N GLU A 138 -0.89 6.14 -37.26
CA GLU A 138 -2.33 6.36 -37.07
C GLU A 138 -3.07 5.12 -36.54
N GLU A 139 -2.67 3.92 -36.96
CA GLU A 139 -3.25 2.66 -36.48
C GLU A 139 -2.88 2.33 -35.03
N ILE A 140 -1.70 2.75 -34.56
CA ILE A 140 -1.20 2.42 -33.23
C ILE A 140 -1.31 3.57 -32.21
N GLU A 141 -1.66 4.78 -32.63
CA GLU A 141 -1.63 6.00 -31.81
C GLU A 141 -2.36 5.83 -30.47
N GLN A 142 -3.60 5.30 -30.49
CA GLN A 142 -4.38 5.12 -29.25
C GLN A 142 -3.74 4.05 -28.33
N HIS A 143 -3.13 3.04 -28.90
CA HIS A 143 -2.39 2.05 -28.13
C HIS A 143 -1.10 2.61 -27.55
N LEU A 144 -0.42 3.51 -28.28
CA LEU A 144 0.77 4.21 -27.77
C LEU A 144 0.41 5.13 -26.61
N ASN A 145 -0.71 5.86 -26.70
CA ASN A 145 -1.16 6.72 -25.63
C ASN A 145 -1.50 5.93 -24.36
N ALA A 146 -2.19 4.79 -24.49
CA ALA A 146 -2.47 3.90 -23.37
C ALA A 146 -1.18 3.27 -22.82
N TYR A 147 -0.23 2.90 -23.68
CA TYR A 147 1.07 2.34 -23.29
C TYR A 147 1.91 3.36 -22.50
N GLU A 148 1.90 4.64 -22.94
CA GLU A 148 2.55 5.72 -22.20
C GLU A 148 1.96 5.88 -20.80
N ALA A 149 0.63 5.92 -20.69
CA ALA A 149 -0.05 6.04 -19.41
C ALA A 149 0.32 4.88 -18.46
N VAL A 150 0.38 3.63 -18.97
CA VAL A 150 0.82 2.48 -18.18
C VAL A 150 2.29 2.59 -17.78
N ALA A 151 3.17 3.08 -18.67
CA ALA A 151 4.58 3.29 -18.36
C ALA A 151 4.75 4.37 -17.26
N GLU A 152 3.99 5.45 -17.32
CA GLU A 152 3.98 6.50 -16.29
C GLU A 152 3.43 5.98 -14.95
N ALA A 153 2.38 5.16 -14.98
CA ALA A 153 1.90 4.45 -13.80
C ALA A 153 2.99 3.56 -13.18
N GLY A 154 3.73 2.82 -14.01
CA GLY A 154 4.85 1.99 -13.58
C GLY A 154 5.99 2.79 -12.94
N ILE A 155 6.36 3.91 -13.53
CA ILE A 155 7.39 4.82 -12.98
C ILE A 155 6.95 5.32 -11.60
N SER A 156 5.70 5.78 -11.47
CA SER A 156 5.17 6.31 -10.21
C SER A 156 5.00 5.19 -9.16
N SER A 157 4.51 4.02 -9.54
CA SER A 157 4.38 2.89 -8.62
C SER A 157 5.72 2.47 -8.03
N MET A 158 6.75 2.30 -8.87
CA MET A 158 8.09 1.94 -8.39
C MET A 158 8.72 3.05 -7.56
N GLN A 159 8.45 4.32 -7.89
CA GLN A 159 8.89 5.44 -7.07
C GLN A 159 8.20 5.42 -5.69
N ALA A 160 6.93 5.08 -5.61
CA ALA A 160 6.21 4.98 -4.34
C ALA A 160 6.85 3.96 -3.38
N PHE A 161 7.33 2.81 -3.88
CA PHE A 161 8.10 1.86 -3.06
C PHE A 161 9.42 2.45 -2.56
N ILE A 162 10.14 3.16 -3.43
CA ILE A 162 11.41 3.82 -3.06
C ILE A 162 11.15 4.87 -1.97
N ASP A 163 10.08 5.66 -2.12
CA ASP A 163 9.71 6.70 -1.16
C ASP A 163 9.28 6.10 0.18
N ALA A 164 8.50 4.99 0.14
CA ALA A 164 8.09 4.27 1.33
C ALA A 164 9.29 3.73 2.14
N GLU A 165 10.26 3.11 1.47
CA GLU A 165 11.49 2.61 2.10
C GLU A 165 12.37 3.74 2.65
N ASN A 166 12.31 4.92 2.05
CA ASN A 166 13.01 6.13 2.54
C ASN A 166 12.21 6.86 3.65
N GLY A 167 10.99 6.44 3.96
CA GLY A 167 10.11 7.08 4.94
C GLY A 167 9.47 8.38 4.46
N ASP A 168 9.50 8.67 3.15
CA ASP A 168 8.83 9.85 2.57
C ASP A 168 7.38 9.53 2.22
N VAL A 169 6.52 9.64 3.23
CA VAL A 169 5.09 9.30 3.15
C VAL A 169 4.34 10.17 2.15
N ASP A 170 4.59 11.47 2.16
CA ASP A 170 3.86 12.41 1.29
C ASP A 170 4.21 12.14 -0.18
N ALA A 171 5.49 11.91 -0.51
CA ALA A 171 5.90 11.52 -1.84
C ALA A 171 5.33 10.15 -2.24
N CYS A 172 5.36 9.16 -1.34
CA CYS A 172 4.78 7.84 -1.56
C CYS A 172 3.29 7.93 -1.92
N LEU A 173 2.48 8.63 -1.11
CA LEU A 173 1.05 8.82 -1.34
C LEU A 173 0.78 9.57 -2.66
N SER A 174 1.56 10.58 -2.98
CA SER A 174 1.47 11.32 -4.25
C SER A 174 1.73 10.41 -5.45
N ASN A 175 2.71 9.52 -5.35
CA ASN A 175 3.05 8.57 -6.40
C ASN A 175 2.01 7.45 -6.53
N ILE A 176 1.40 6.98 -5.43
CA ILE A 176 0.25 6.04 -5.47
C ILE A 176 -0.91 6.69 -6.23
N ASN A 177 -1.30 7.91 -5.85
CA ASN A 177 -2.38 8.63 -6.52
C ASN A 177 -2.10 8.79 -8.03
N THR A 178 -0.86 9.13 -8.40
CA THR A 178 -0.45 9.24 -9.80
C THR A 178 -0.57 7.90 -10.53
N THR A 179 -0.19 6.80 -9.88
CA THR A 179 -0.32 5.45 -10.44
C THR A 179 -1.78 5.12 -10.76
N GLU A 180 -2.70 5.35 -9.83
CA GLU A 180 -4.13 5.08 -10.01
C GLU A 180 -4.72 5.96 -11.14
N ILE A 181 -4.41 7.26 -11.15
CA ILE A 181 -4.84 8.19 -12.21
C ILE A 181 -4.35 7.72 -13.58
N LYS A 182 -3.09 7.31 -13.70
CA LYS A 182 -2.50 6.89 -14.97
C LYS A 182 -3.02 5.52 -15.44
N LEU A 183 -3.28 4.60 -14.53
CA LEU A 183 -3.95 3.34 -14.87
C LEU A 183 -5.38 3.60 -15.38
N LYS A 184 -6.09 4.55 -14.76
CA LYS A 184 -7.43 4.95 -15.21
C LYS A 184 -7.39 5.68 -16.55
N GLU A 185 -6.42 6.55 -16.76
CA GLU A 185 -6.18 7.23 -18.05
C GLU A 185 -5.98 6.21 -19.18
N ALA A 186 -5.19 5.14 -18.94
CA ALA A 186 -4.97 4.08 -19.92
C ALA A 186 -6.27 3.36 -20.37
N GLU A 187 -7.31 3.38 -19.55
CA GLU A 187 -8.62 2.81 -19.85
C GLU A 187 -9.54 3.74 -20.65
N THR A 188 -9.15 4.99 -20.87
CA THR A 188 -9.95 5.97 -21.63
C THR A 188 -9.68 5.98 -23.12
N TYR A 189 -8.57 5.37 -23.55
CA TYR A 189 -8.21 5.31 -24.97
C TYR A 189 -8.99 4.23 -25.69
N GLU A 190 -9.62 4.57 -26.78
CA GLU A 190 -10.51 3.70 -27.53
C GLU A 190 -10.16 3.67 -29.02
N VAL A 191 -10.46 2.53 -29.64
CA VAL A 191 -10.37 2.34 -31.09
C VAL A 191 -11.69 1.81 -31.65
N GLU A 192 -12.02 2.24 -32.88
CA GLU A 192 -13.15 1.71 -33.60
C GLU A 192 -12.82 0.30 -34.12
N SER A 193 -13.69 -0.66 -33.88
CA SER A 193 -13.62 -2.01 -34.43
C SER A 193 -14.87 -2.33 -35.25
N LEU A 194 -14.66 -3.11 -36.33
CA LEU A 194 -15.76 -3.63 -37.15
C LEU A 194 -16.37 -4.83 -36.47
N GLU A 195 -17.67 -4.80 -36.25
CA GLU A 195 -18.44 -5.93 -35.75
C GLU A 195 -19.53 -6.32 -36.80
N SER A 196 -20.14 -7.48 -36.64
CA SER A 196 -21.19 -7.99 -37.55
C SER A 196 -22.37 -7.03 -37.75
N ASN A 197 -22.61 -6.10 -36.80
CA ASN A 197 -23.74 -5.17 -36.77
C ASN A 197 -23.33 -3.70 -36.98
N GLY A 198 -22.09 -3.43 -37.39
CA GLY A 198 -21.56 -2.08 -37.57
C GLY A 198 -20.21 -1.86 -36.87
N THR A 199 -19.91 -0.62 -36.48
CA THR A 199 -18.69 -0.29 -35.78
C THR A 199 -18.99 -0.07 -34.28
N LYS A 200 -18.01 -0.41 -33.43
CA LYS A 200 -18.05 -0.22 -31.99
C LYS A 200 -16.71 0.36 -31.51
N MET A 201 -16.80 1.31 -30.58
CA MET A 201 -15.63 1.77 -29.84
C MET A 201 -15.27 0.76 -28.76
N ASN A 202 -14.02 0.36 -28.70
CA ASN A 202 -13.49 -0.55 -27.69
C ASN A 202 -12.25 0.04 -27.05
N VAL A 203 -12.16 -0.08 -25.73
CA VAL A 203 -10.99 0.31 -24.97
C VAL A 203 -9.79 -0.52 -25.46
N VAL A 204 -8.69 0.15 -25.74
CA VAL A 204 -7.46 -0.52 -26.17
C VAL A 204 -6.88 -1.39 -25.06
N LYS A 205 -6.28 -2.49 -25.44
CA LYS A 205 -5.65 -3.46 -24.54
C LYS A 205 -4.14 -3.34 -24.64
N VAL A 206 -3.48 -2.97 -23.55
CA VAL A 206 -2.02 -2.89 -23.43
C VAL A 206 -1.59 -3.37 -22.05
N CYS A 207 -0.52 -4.15 -21.99
CA CYS A 207 0.08 -4.59 -20.72
C CYS A 207 -0.88 -5.37 -19.78
N GLU A 208 -1.86 -6.08 -20.33
CA GLU A 208 -2.98 -6.67 -19.58
C GLU A 208 -2.57 -7.88 -18.72
N LYS A 209 -1.58 -8.65 -19.16
CA LYS A 209 -1.23 -9.94 -18.52
C LYS A 209 -0.30 -9.81 -17.33
N ARG A 210 0.67 -8.89 -17.36
CA ARG A 210 1.72 -8.80 -16.34
C ARG A 210 1.82 -7.44 -15.69
N VAL A 211 1.91 -6.37 -16.48
CA VAL A 211 2.24 -5.05 -15.95
C VAL A 211 1.06 -4.43 -15.21
N LYS A 212 -0.13 -4.34 -15.83
CA LYS A 212 -1.30 -3.78 -15.14
C LYS A 212 -1.68 -4.55 -13.87
N PRO A 213 -1.73 -5.91 -13.87
CA PRO A 213 -1.94 -6.65 -12.63
C PRO A 213 -0.88 -6.34 -11.56
N LEU A 214 0.41 -6.37 -11.95
CA LEU A 214 1.49 -6.01 -11.04
C LEU A 214 1.29 -4.62 -10.42
N LEU A 215 0.92 -3.61 -11.23
CA LEU A 215 0.76 -2.24 -10.74
C LEU A 215 -0.45 -2.10 -9.80
N LYS A 216 -1.55 -2.81 -10.07
CA LYS A 216 -2.71 -2.89 -9.17
C LYS A 216 -2.33 -3.55 -7.84
N ASP A 217 -1.73 -4.73 -7.89
CA ASP A 217 -1.25 -5.45 -6.71
C ASP A 217 -0.24 -4.61 -5.90
N SER A 218 0.63 -3.85 -6.61
CA SER A 218 1.61 -2.96 -5.99
C SER A 218 0.97 -1.83 -5.22
N VAL A 219 -0.08 -1.19 -5.77
CA VAL A 219 -0.83 -0.13 -5.08
C VAL A 219 -1.45 -0.68 -3.79
N ASP A 220 -2.13 -1.82 -3.87
CA ASP A 220 -2.77 -2.45 -2.72
C ASP A 220 -1.75 -2.84 -1.63
N GLN A 221 -0.62 -3.38 -2.04
CA GLN A 221 0.46 -3.75 -1.12
C GLN A 221 1.09 -2.53 -0.43
N ILE A 222 1.33 -1.43 -1.17
CA ILE A 222 1.84 -0.20 -0.55
C ILE A 222 0.80 0.37 0.41
N LYS A 223 -0.46 0.44 0.01
CA LYS A 223 -1.56 0.93 0.87
C LYS A 223 -1.64 0.13 2.18
N SER A 224 -1.57 -1.19 2.11
CA SER A 224 -1.52 -2.07 3.29
C SER A 224 -0.29 -1.77 4.17
N ASN A 225 0.91 -1.71 3.58
CA ASN A 225 2.15 -1.48 4.32
C ASN A 225 2.22 -0.08 4.93
N LEU A 226 1.65 0.94 4.27
CA LEU A 226 1.62 2.31 4.78
C LEU A 226 0.84 2.42 6.09
N MET A 227 -0.30 1.75 6.19
CA MET A 227 -1.09 1.76 7.42
C MET A 227 -0.29 1.19 8.59
N ASP A 228 0.44 0.10 8.38
CA ASP A 228 1.19 -0.58 9.43
C ASP A 228 2.47 0.16 9.86
N ASN A 229 3.19 0.74 8.89
CA ASN A 229 4.51 1.32 9.15
C ASN A 229 4.48 2.82 9.45
N VAL A 230 3.53 3.55 8.86
CA VAL A 230 3.46 5.02 8.96
C VAL A 230 2.40 5.47 9.95
N PHE A 231 1.31 4.72 10.05
CA PHE A 231 0.24 4.94 11.01
C PHE A 231 0.11 3.69 11.91
N PRO A 232 1.14 3.37 12.73
CA PRO A 232 1.10 2.17 13.55
C PRO A 232 -0.15 2.19 14.40
N GLU A 233 -0.77 1.02 14.59
CA GLU A 233 -1.90 0.92 15.50
C GLU A 233 -1.53 1.48 16.86
N THR A 234 -2.41 2.31 17.38
CA THR A 234 -2.32 2.72 18.78
C THR A 234 -2.48 1.45 19.62
N LYS A 235 -1.43 1.04 20.31
CA LYS A 235 -1.51 -0.13 21.19
C LYS A 235 -2.30 0.23 22.44
N ALA A 236 -3.03 -0.75 22.95
CA ALA A 236 -3.64 -0.59 24.25
C ALA A 236 -2.57 -0.26 25.31
N SER A 237 -2.89 0.67 26.22
CA SER A 237 -1.95 1.13 27.22
C SER A 237 -2.63 1.32 28.59
N VAL A 238 -1.82 1.28 29.65
CA VAL A 238 -2.30 1.55 30.99
C VAL A 238 -2.40 3.06 31.19
N ILE A 239 -3.53 3.51 31.72
CA ILE A 239 -3.79 4.92 32.04
C ILE A 239 -4.09 5.09 33.52
N GLY A 240 -3.88 6.26 34.06
CA GLY A 240 -4.28 6.61 35.43
C GLY A 240 -3.40 7.67 36.08
N THR A 241 -3.85 8.12 37.26
CA THR A 241 -3.14 9.11 38.09
C THR A 241 -2.43 8.45 39.26
N MET A 242 -2.75 7.19 39.57
CA MET A 242 -2.07 6.41 40.59
C MET A 242 -0.57 6.29 40.27
N THR A 243 0.27 6.33 41.29
CA THR A 243 1.73 6.07 41.12
C THR A 243 2.03 4.60 40.91
N GLY A 244 3.13 4.29 40.16
CA GLY A 244 3.58 2.92 39.97
C GLY A 244 2.95 2.20 38.75
N LEU A 245 2.45 2.96 37.77
CA LEU A 245 1.87 2.42 36.55
C LEU A 245 2.85 2.35 35.36
N ALA A 246 4.01 3.01 35.43
CA ALA A 246 4.90 3.22 34.30
C ALA A 246 5.45 1.91 33.66
N ASP A 247 5.55 0.85 34.43
CA ASP A 247 6.04 -0.48 34.03
C ASP A 247 4.92 -1.51 33.79
N LYS A 248 3.67 -1.06 33.84
CA LYS A 248 2.52 -1.92 33.57
C LYS A 248 2.16 -1.90 32.08
N THR A 249 1.78 -3.07 31.57
CA THR A 249 1.37 -3.26 30.19
C THR A 249 -0.04 -3.83 30.12
N VAL A 250 -0.72 -3.56 29.01
CA VAL A 250 -2.00 -4.18 28.68
C VAL A 250 -1.72 -5.40 27.81
N GLU A 251 -2.32 -6.51 28.18
CA GLU A 251 -2.27 -7.78 27.42
C GLU A 251 -3.61 -7.99 26.70
N LEU A 252 -3.57 -8.47 25.46
CA LEU A 252 -4.75 -8.93 24.74
C LEU A 252 -4.81 -10.45 24.86
N THR A 253 -5.80 -10.97 25.57
CA THR A 253 -5.98 -12.41 25.82
C THR A 253 -7.39 -12.81 25.44
N LYS A 254 -7.55 -13.70 24.46
CA LYS A 254 -8.87 -14.17 23.97
C LYS A 254 -9.82 -13.00 23.68
N GLY A 255 -9.31 -11.99 22.99
CA GLY A 255 -10.09 -10.81 22.62
C GLY A 255 -10.35 -9.80 23.73
N ASN A 256 -9.94 -10.05 24.97
CA ASN A 256 -10.12 -9.14 26.09
C ASN A 256 -8.82 -8.40 26.40
N TYR A 257 -8.92 -7.09 26.62
CA TYR A 257 -7.81 -6.28 27.09
C TYR A 257 -7.72 -6.35 28.60
N GLN A 258 -6.54 -6.66 29.12
CA GLN A 258 -6.36 -6.81 30.57
C GLN A 258 -5.06 -6.20 31.06
N VAL A 259 -5.10 -5.67 32.26
CA VAL A 259 -3.91 -5.27 33.03
C VAL A 259 -3.89 -5.99 34.37
N ASN A 260 -2.73 -6.51 34.72
CA ASN A 260 -2.55 -7.41 35.85
C ASN A 260 -1.68 -6.80 36.96
N SER A 261 -1.92 -7.22 38.21
CA SER A 261 -1.01 -7.03 39.35
C SER A 261 -0.66 -5.57 39.65
N ILE A 262 -1.66 -4.72 39.86
CA ILE A 262 -1.48 -3.33 40.26
C ILE A 262 -1.61 -3.23 41.79
N THR A 263 -0.57 -2.72 42.47
CA THR A 263 -0.57 -2.55 43.92
C THR A 263 -0.07 -1.16 44.28
N GLY A 264 -0.76 -0.49 45.19
CA GLY A 264 -0.36 0.83 45.68
C GLY A 264 -1.47 1.55 46.42
N THR A 265 -1.24 2.80 46.69
CA THR A 265 -2.24 3.67 47.37
C THR A 265 -2.92 4.56 46.33
N MET A 266 -4.24 4.52 46.28
CA MET A 266 -5.07 5.43 45.47
C MET A 266 -5.60 6.54 46.40
N LYS A 267 -5.20 7.78 46.15
CA LYS A 267 -5.76 8.96 46.80
C LYS A 267 -7.21 9.18 46.33
N ALA A 268 -7.94 10.06 46.99
CA ALA A 268 -9.27 10.50 46.54
C ALA A 268 -9.21 10.95 45.07
N ASN A 269 -10.07 10.41 44.21
CA ASN A 269 -10.14 10.60 42.76
C ASN A 269 -8.95 10.08 41.93
N ASP A 270 -7.97 9.38 42.54
CA ASP A 270 -6.99 8.67 41.74
C ASP A 270 -7.64 7.58 40.87
N THR A 271 -7.02 7.33 39.74
CA THR A 271 -7.55 6.44 38.71
C THR A 271 -6.50 5.43 38.24
N VAL A 272 -6.97 4.29 37.74
CA VAL A 272 -6.19 3.35 36.96
C VAL A 272 -7.11 2.64 35.95
N GLY A 273 -6.62 2.36 34.75
CA GLY A 273 -7.43 1.72 33.72
C GLY A 273 -6.66 1.40 32.44
N ILE A 274 -7.42 1.23 31.39
CA ILE A 274 -6.95 0.83 30.06
C ILE A 274 -7.42 1.85 29.02
N ALA A 275 -6.50 2.35 28.22
CA ALA A 275 -6.80 2.96 26.94
C ALA A 275 -6.79 1.83 25.90
N LEU A 276 -7.91 1.64 25.20
CA LEU A 276 -8.05 0.72 24.08
C LEU A 276 -7.35 1.28 22.85
N PRO A 277 -6.93 0.46 21.88
CA PRO A 277 -6.22 0.93 20.69
C PRO A 277 -7.07 1.85 19.80
N LYS A 278 -8.38 1.70 19.87
CA LYS A 278 -9.39 2.51 19.16
C LYS A 278 -10.70 2.50 19.95
N ALA A 279 -11.66 3.31 19.55
CA ALA A 279 -13.02 3.19 20.08
C ALA A 279 -13.60 1.82 19.72
N MET A 280 -14.13 1.16 20.71
CA MET A 280 -14.76 -0.15 20.56
C MET A 280 -16.06 -0.16 21.39
N ARG A 281 -17.07 -0.87 20.93
CA ARG A 281 -18.20 -1.17 21.78
C ARG A 281 -17.71 -2.14 22.86
N VAL A 282 -17.85 -1.77 24.11
CA VAL A 282 -17.43 -2.57 25.26
C VAL A 282 -18.66 -3.28 25.81
N SER A 283 -18.61 -4.60 25.92
CA SER A 283 -19.69 -5.40 26.50
C SER A 283 -19.66 -5.38 28.01
N SER A 284 -18.50 -5.56 28.61
CA SER A 284 -18.35 -5.62 30.04
C SER A 284 -16.96 -5.22 30.53
N VAL A 285 -16.90 -4.84 31.80
CA VAL A 285 -15.65 -4.60 32.53
C VAL A 285 -15.71 -5.38 33.84
N SER A 286 -14.61 -6.07 34.18
CA SER A 286 -14.47 -6.73 35.47
C SER A 286 -13.16 -6.37 36.15
N VAL A 287 -13.20 -6.23 37.47
CA VAL A 287 -12.04 -5.90 38.31
C VAL A 287 -12.00 -6.86 39.50
N THR A 288 -10.87 -7.52 39.68
CA THR A 288 -10.61 -8.38 40.83
C THR A 288 -9.54 -7.76 41.73
N GLY A 289 -9.68 -7.95 43.04
CA GLY A 289 -8.76 -7.38 44.01
C GLY A 289 -9.41 -7.10 45.35
N ASN A 290 -8.82 -6.17 46.09
CA ASN A 290 -9.36 -5.74 47.39
C ASN A 290 -9.98 -4.32 47.32
N ASN A 291 -10.71 -3.90 48.35
CA ASN A 291 -11.35 -2.57 48.53
C ASN A 291 -12.21 -2.15 47.31
N LEU A 292 -12.81 -3.12 46.62
CA LEU A 292 -13.59 -2.93 45.39
C LEU A 292 -14.83 -2.05 45.61
N GLU A 293 -15.38 -2.07 46.83
CA GLU A 293 -16.52 -1.25 47.26
C GLU A 293 -16.25 0.29 47.24
N SER A 294 -14.95 0.64 47.27
CA SER A 294 -14.49 2.04 47.18
C SER A 294 -14.27 2.50 45.75
N LEU A 295 -14.30 1.58 44.79
CA LEU A 295 -14.01 1.84 43.38
C LEU A 295 -15.31 2.03 42.59
N LYS A 296 -15.25 2.86 41.56
CA LYS A 296 -16.25 2.95 40.51
C LYS A 296 -15.61 2.77 39.13
N ILE A 297 -16.32 2.10 38.22
CA ILE A 297 -15.94 1.97 36.83
C ILE A 297 -16.44 3.19 36.07
N GLN A 298 -15.58 3.74 35.23
CA GLN A 298 -15.91 4.85 34.33
C GLN A 298 -15.44 4.49 32.91
N THR A 299 -16.20 4.96 31.91
CA THR A 299 -15.86 4.91 30.49
C THR A 299 -15.76 6.29 29.89
N SER A 300 -15.00 6.39 28.80
CA SER A 300 -14.88 7.63 28.02
C SER A 300 -14.54 7.30 26.57
N ILE A 301 -15.06 8.10 25.64
CA ILE A 301 -14.65 8.05 24.23
C ILE A 301 -13.39 8.90 24.02
N ASN A 302 -13.30 10.07 24.62
CA ASN A 302 -12.29 11.08 24.33
C ASN A 302 -11.23 11.28 25.45
N GLY A 303 -11.35 10.56 26.57
CA GLY A 303 -10.46 10.70 27.72
C GLY A 303 -10.66 11.99 28.55
N ILE A 304 -11.59 12.87 28.15
CA ILE A 304 -11.87 14.17 28.79
C ILE A 304 -13.16 14.10 29.60
N THR A 305 -14.23 13.65 28.97
CA THR A 305 -15.54 13.45 29.63
C THR A 305 -15.68 11.99 30.01
N TRP A 306 -16.08 11.75 31.27
CA TRP A 306 -16.17 10.42 31.84
C TRP A 306 -17.56 10.12 32.35
N GLU A 307 -18.08 8.96 32.06
CA GLU A 307 -19.37 8.47 32.48
C GLU A 307 -19.20 7.36 33.53
N ASP A 308 -19.93 7.45 34.67
CA ASP A 308 -19.96 6.40 35.66
C ASP A 308 -20.79 5.22 35.13
N VAL A 309 -20.25 4.01 35.20
CA VAL A 309 -20.96 2.78 34.81
C VAL A 309 -21.49 2.10 36.10
N GLU A 310 -22.76 1.72 36.07
CA GLU A 310 -23.36 0.95 37.18
C GLU A 310 -22.65 -0.41 37.28
N SER A 311 -22.20 -0.72 38.49
CA SER A 311 -21.40 -1.91 38.77
C SER A 311 -21.84 -2.59 40.07
N THR A 312 -21.69 -3.92 40.11
CA THR A 312 -22.00 -4.76 41.25
C THR A 312 -20.80 -5.60 41.65
N ILE A 313 -20.73 -5.98 42.93
CA ILE A 313 -19.70 -6.94 43.38
C ILE A 313 -20.35 -8.32 43.47
N GLU A 314 -19.84 -9.25 42.65
CA GLU A 314 -20.28 -10.63 42.60
C GLU A 314 -19.06 -11.53 42.73
N ASP A 315 -19.11 -12.49 43.65
CA ASP A 315 -18.03 -13.43 43.90
C ASP A 315 -16.63 -12.81 44.03
N GLY A 316 -16.56 -11.64 44.69
CA GLY A 316 -15.30 -10.92 44.92
C GLY A 316 -14.77 -10.18 43.70
N THR A 317 -15.59 -10.00 42.66
CA THR A 317 -15.29 -9.27 41.43
C THR A 317 -16.24 -8.09 41.27
N LEU A 318 -15.71 -6.89 41.04
CA LEU A 318 -16.49 -5.72 40.63
C LEU A 318 -16.78 -5.84 39.13
N LYS A 319 -18.07 -5.97 38.78
CA LYS A 319 -18.55 -6.19 37.42
C LYS A 319 -19.46 -5.08 36.93
N ALA A 320 -19.31 -4.70 35.69
CA ALA A 320 -20.19 -3.78 34.98
C ALA A 320 -20.52 -4.33 33.59
N THR A 321 -21.81 -4.30 33.21
CA THR A 321 -22.24 -4.37 31.82
C THR A 321 -22.20 -2.96 31.28
N VAL A 322 -21.42 -2.75 30.21
CA VAL A 322 -21.17 -1.42 29.64
C VAL A 322 -22.13 -1.13 28.48
N ASP A 323 -22.15 -2.01 27.50
CA ASP A 323 -22.95 -1.89 26.26
C ASP A 323 -22.89 -0.48 25.63
N ALA A 324 -21.72 0.12 25.63
CA ALA A 324 -21.45 1.46 25.10
C ALA A 324 -20.10 1.51 24.40
N THR A 325 -19.94 2.47 23.51
CA THR A 325 -18.67 2.76 22.88
C THR A 325 -17.72 3.44 23.85
N ALA A 326 -16.49 2.91 23.96
CA ALA A 326 -15.44 3.50 24.77
C ALA A 326 -14.07 3.33 24.11
N THR A 327 -13.20 4.32 24.29
CA THR A 327 -11.76 4.21 24.04
C THR A 327 -11.00 4.07 25.34
N TYR A 328 -11.56 4.57 26.43
CA TYR A 328 -10.93 4.58 27.74
C TYR A 328 -11.85 3.96 28.77
N VAL A 329 -11.32 3.05 29.56
CA VAL A 329 -12.00 2.42 30.69
C VAL A 329 -11.11 2.56 31.92
N ARG A 330 -11.65 3.02 33.03
CA ARG A 330 -10.89 3.16 34.26
C ARG A 330 -11.71 2.84 35.51
N VAL A 331 -11.02 2.53 36.58
CA VAL A 331 -11.58 2.58 37.96
C VAL A 331 -11.07 3.83 38.64
N VAL A 332 -11.90 4.37 39.48
CA VAL A 332 -11.61 5.59 40.27
C VAL A 332 -11.95 5.41 41.74
N ASN A 333 -11.08 5.87 42.63
CA ASN A 333 -11.39 5.94 44.05
C ASN A 333 -12.38 7.09 44.28
N LYS A 334 -13.63 6.77 44.55
CA LYS A 334 -14.71 7.75 44.81
C LYS A 334 -14.87 8.11 46.28
N THR A 335 -14.02 7.59 47.16
CA THR A 335 -14.01 7.96 48.57
C THR A 335 -13.23 9.27 48.81
N THR A 336 -13.40 9.89 49.95
CA THR A 336 -12.66 11.11 50.36
C THR A 336 -11.28 10.76 50.89
N ASP A 337 -11.00 9.48 51.16
CA ASP A 337 -9.79 9.00 51.83
C ASP A 337 -8.88 8.26 50.83
N SER A 338 -7.61 8.16 51.17
CA SER A 338 -6.68 7.27 50.46
C SER A 338 -6.97 5.82 50.84
N ILE A 339 -6.96 4.93 49.85
CA ILE A 339 -7.14 3.49 50.04
C ILE A 339 -5.93 2.73 49.49
N ASP A 340 -5.52 1.67 50.19
CA ASP A 340 -4.51 0.76 49.66
C ASP A 340 -5.20 -0.31 48.80
N VAL A 341 -4.82 -0.38 47.54
CA VAL A 341 -5.39 -1.34 46.58
C VAL A 341 -4.38 -2.39 46.16
N THR A 342 -4.87 -3.58 46.03
CA THR A 342 -4.27 -4.67 45.24
C THR A 342 -5.31 -5.05 44.20
N ILE A 343 -5.11 -4.66 42.94
CA ILE A 343 -5.95 -5.04 41.83
C ILE A 343 -5.22 -6.17 41.13
N ASP A 344 -5.78 -7.37 41.24
CA ASP A 344 -5.20 -8.54 40.61
C ASP A 344 -5.33 -8.45 39.09
N ASN A 345 -6.50 -7.91 38.62
CA ASN A 345 -6.80 -7.83 37.21
C ASN A 345 -7.88 -6.77 36.93
N ILE A 346 -7.72 -5.98 35.87
CA ILE A 346 -8.78 -5.22 35.18
C ILE A 346 -8.94 -5.82 33.81
N VAL A 347 -10.13 -6.32 33.49
CA VAL A 347 -10.47 -6.87 32.17
C VAL A 347 -11.51 -6.02 31.50
N VAL A 348 -11.24 -5.61 30.28
CA VAL A 348 -12.19 -4.94 29.39
C VAL A 348 -12.51 -5.91 28.25
N ALA A 349 -13.78 -6.27 28.11
CA ALA A 349 -14.28 -7.16 27.07
C ALA A 349 -14.98 -6.34 25.98
N PRO A 350 -14.33 -6.09 24.82
CA PRO A 350 -14.99 -5.46 23.68
C PRO A 350 -16.00 -6.40 23.03
N MET A 351 -16.95 -5.84 22.30
CA MET A 351 -17.70 -6.55 21.28
C MET A 351 -16.94 -6.48 19.96
N TYR A 352 -16.92 -7.59 19.24
CA TYR A 352 -16.31 -7.65 17.90
C TYR A 352 -17.39 -7.89 16.86
N ASN A 353 -17.49 -7.06 15.85
CA ASN A 353 -18.36 -7.37 14.71
C ASN A 353 -17.64 -8.30 13.73
N THR A 354 -18.42 -8.92 12.86
CA THR A 354 -17.92 -9.88 11.89
C THR A 354 -17.37 -9.21 10.61
N GLY A 355 -17.43 -7.87 10.50
CA GLY A 355 -16.87 -7.13 9.35
C GLY A 355 -17.50 -7.46 7.99
N VAL A 356 -16.92 -6.94 6.93
CA VAL A 356 -17.22 -7.35 5.54
C VAL A 356 -16.50 -8.67 5.29
N LYS A 357 -17.21 -9.65 4.73
CA LYS A 357 -16.69 -10.99 4.50
C LYS A 357 -16.61 -11.25 3.01
N THR A 358 -15.46 -11.74 2.58
CA THR A 358 -15.27 -12.23 1.21
C THR A 358 -14.65 -13.60 1.24
N VAL A 359 -14.87 -14.40 0.20
CA VAL A 359 -14.32 -15.73 0.07
C VAL A 359 -13.67 -15.88 -1.31
N GLU A 360 -12.53 -16.55 -1.37
CA GLU A 360 -11.83 -16.84 -2.61
C GLU A 360 -11.27 -18.26 -2.64
N THR A 361 -10.96 -18.75 -3.83
CA THR A 361 -10.38 -20.08 -4.06
C THR A 361 -9.57 -20.10 -5.36
N ASP A 362 -8.58 -20.98 -5.42
CA ASP A 362 -7.86 -21.33 -6.65
C ASP A 362 -8.57 -22.43 -7.46
N LEU A 363 -9.67 -22.98 -6.93
CA LEU A 363 -10.46 -24.01 -7.61
C LEU A 363 -11.40 -23.39 -8.66
N GLY A 364 -11.44 -23.98 -9.84
CA GLY A 364 -12.40 -23.59 -10.86
C GLY A 364 -13.87 -23.87 -10.44
N THR A 365 -14.81 -23.08 -10.92
CA THR A 365 -16.24 -23.19 -10.61
C THR A 365 -16.96 -24.07 -11.61
N TYR A 366 -17.91 -24.91 -11.14
CA TYR A 366 -18.83 -25.67 -11.98
C TYR A 366 -20.17 -24.95 -12.08
N GLY A 367 -20.54 -24.58 -13.29
CA GLY A 367 -21.82 -23.91 -13.55
C GLY A 367 -21.94 -22.56 -12.86
N ASN A 368 -23.02 -22.38 -12.10
CA ASN A 368 -23.31 -21.15 -11.35
C ASN A 368 -23.06 -21.29 -9.84
N ASP A 369 -22.45 -22.40 -9.39
CA ASP A 369 -22.20 -22.68 -7.99
C ASP A 369 -20.88 -22.03 -7.56
N VAL A 370 -20.88 -20.69 -7.52
CA VAL A 370 -19.72 -19.82 -7.25
C VAL A 370 -19.25 -19.93 -5.81
N ILE A 371 -18.00 -19.49 -5.55
CA ILE A 371 -17.39 -19.62 -4.21
C ILE A 371 -18.12 -18.78 -3.15
N ASP A 372 -18.75 -17.68 -3.54
CA ASP A 372 -19.54 -16.84 -2.62
C ASP A 372 -20.67 -17.63 -1.93
N ASN A 373 -21.22 -18.66 -2.58
CA ASN A 373 -22.23 -19.53 -1.99
C ASN A 373 -21.74 -20.32 -0.77
N ALA A 374 -20.43 -20.44 -0.57
CA ALA A 374 -19.86 -21.09 0.61
C ALA A 374 -19.82 -20.17 1.85
N PHE A 375 -20.32 -18.93 1.71
CA PHE A 375 -20.23 -17.92 2.75
C PHE A 375 -21.39 -16.91 2.72
N ASP A 376 -22.53 -17.33 2.20
CA ASP A 376 -23.73 -16.48 2.03
C ASP A 376 -24.75 -16.62 3.18
N GLY A 377 -24.47 -17.50 4.14
CA GLY A 377 -25.36 -17.78 5.27
C GLY A 377 -26.55 -18.67 4.89
N ASN A 378 -26.53 -19.30 3.73
CA ASN A 378 -27.64 -20.13 3.22
C ASN A 378 -27.17 -21.56 2.95
N ILE A 379 -27.38 -22.45 3.88
CA ILE A 379 -26.97 -23.86 3.78
C ILE A 379 -27.59 -24.62 2.58
N ASN A 380 -28.54 -24.02 1.85
CA ASN A 380 -29.16 -24.64 0.66
C ASN A 380 -28.45 -24.25 -0.64
N THR A 381 -27.52 -23.30 -0.61
CA THR A 381 -26.59 -22.96 -1.68
C THR A 381 -25.24 -23.64 -1.45
N LYS A 382 -24.35 -23.67 -2.43
CA LYS A 382 -23.02 -24.25 -2.28
C LYS A 382 -22.07 -23.74 -3.34
N PHE A 383 -20.80 -23.79 -3.02
CA PHE A 383 -19.73 -23.81 -4.01
C PHE A 383 -19.58 -25.21 -4.59
N TYR A 384 -19.31 -25.30 -5.90
CA TYR A 384 -19.00 -26.56 -6.56
C TYR A 384 -17.82 -26.40 -7.49
N SER A 385 -16.71 -27.09 -7.23
CA SER A 385 -15.52 -27.01 -8.07
C SER A 385 -15.71 -27.73 -9.40
N SER A 386 -14.99 -27.30 -10.44
CA SER A 386 -15.01 -27.95 -11.76
C SER A 386 -14.02 -29.11 -11.88
N ALA A 387 -13.20 -29.36 -10.87
CA ALA A 387 -12.22 -30.45 -10.79
C ALA A 387 -11.91 -30.81 -9.34
N GLY A 388 -11.24 -31.93 -9.12
CA GLY A 388 -10.73 -32.32 -7.81
C GLY A 388 -9.59 -31.39 -7.34
N ALA A 389 -9.38 -31.37 -6.00
CA ALA A 389 -8.33 -30.56 -5.38
C ALA A 389 -6.95 -31.23 -5.49
N THR A 390 -5.93 -30.42 -5.72
CA THR A 390 -4.51 -30.84 -5.61
C THR A 390 -3.92 -30.37 -4.28
N VAL A 391 -2.75 -30.90 -3.92
CA VAL A 391 -2.04 -30.42 -2.72
C VAL A 391 -1.76 -28.93 -2.86
N GLY A 392 -2.20 -28.16 -1.86
CA GLY A 392 -2.08 -26.71 -1.85
C GLY A 392 -3.30 -25.94 -2.36
N SER A 393 -4.28 -26.61 -3.01
CA SER A 393 -5.58 -25.99 -3.32
C SER A 393 -6.23 -25.46 -2.05
N TYR A 394 -6.84 -24.28 -2.12
CA TYR A 394 -7.33 -23.59 -0.94
C TYR A 394 -8.70 -22.93 -1.12
N ILE A 395 -9.33 -22.67 0.00
CA ILE A 395 -10.46 -21.75 0.16
C ILE A 395 -10.06 -20.78 1.27
N ARG A 396 -10.07 -19.48 0.99
CA ARG A 396 -9.69 -18.41 1.93
C ARG A 396 -10.86 -17.47 2.16
N VAL A 397 -11.08 -17.13 3.43
CA VAL A 397 -12.07 -16.16 3.88
C VAL A 397 -11.34 -14.94 4.41
N ASP A 398 -11.73 -13.73 3.97
CA ASP A 398 -11.38 -12.46 4.61
C ASP A 398 -12.58 -12.01 5.45
N LEU A 399 -12.38 -11.92 6.76
CA LEU A 399 -13.39 -11.48 7.71
C LEU A 399 -13.60 -9.95 7.70
N GLY A 400 -12.83 -9.23 6.88
CA GLY A 400 -12.85 -7.78 6.72
C GLY A 400 -12.10 -7.04 7.81
N LYS A 401 -11.95 -7.61 8.99
CA LYS A 401 -11.15 -7.07 10.08
C LYS A 401 -10.67 -8.17 11.02
N GLU A 402 -9.71 -7.81 11.86
CA GLU A 402 -9.15 -8.69 12.87
C GLU A 402 -10.13 -8.90 14.02
N ILE A 403 -10.51 -10.15 14.28
CA ILE A 403 -11.40 -10.56 15.37
C ILE A 403 -10.82 -11.76 16.11
N PRO A 404 -11.19 -12.00 17.39
CA PRO A 404 -10.87 -13.26 18.05
C PRO A 404 -11.65 -14.39 17.41
N LEU A 405 -10.94 -15.39 16.91
CA LEU A 405 -11.52 -16.60 16.34
C LEU A 405 -11.51 -17.72 17.39
N TYR A 406 -12.68 -18.19 17.78
CA TYR A 406 -12.83 -19.28 18.74
C TYR A 406 -13.02 -20.61 18.02
N ASP A 407 -14.09 -20.72 17.24
CA ASP A 407 -14.43 -21.90 16.46
C ASP A 407 -14.69 -21.55 15.00
N THR A 408 -14.38 -22.47 14.10
CA THR A 408 -14.74 -22.42 12.70
C THR A 408 -14.81 -23.83 12.13
N ALA A 409 -15.56 -23.98 11.05
CA ALA A 409 -15.64 -25.22 10.33
C ALA A 409 -15.77 -24.98 8.84
N ILE A 410 -15.54 -26.01 8.06
CA ILE A 410 -15.94 -26.06 6.64
C ILE A 410 -16.91 -27.21 6.44
N TYR A 411 -18.07 -26.93 5.87
CA TYR A 411 -19.13 -27.90 5.63
C TYR A 411 -19.08 -28.40 4.18
N TYR A 412 -18.49 -29.57 4.00
CA TYR A 412 -18.47 -30.26 2.72
C TYR A 412 -19.78 -31.01 2.48
N ALA A 413 -20.07 -31.34 1.22
CA ALA A 413 -21.23 -32.17 0.92
C ALA A 413 -21.15 -33.52 1.60
N GLY A 414 -22.15 -33.84 2.39
CA GLY A 414 -22.34 -35.17 2.95
C GLY A 414 -22.52 -36.21 1.85
N ASN A 415 -21.95 -37.39 2.02
CA ASN A 415 -22.08 -38.44 1.02
C ASN A 415 -23.39 -39.19 1.18
N PRO A 416 -24.45 -38.96 0.34
CA PRO A 416 -25.69 -39.67 0.42
C PRO A 416 -25.58 -41.13 -0.04
N LYS A 417 -24.45 -41.54 -0.63
CA LYS A 417 -24.21 -42.88 -1.18
C LYS A 417 -23.39 -43.79 -0.29
N GLY A 418 -22.97 -43.29 0.90
CA GLY A 418 -22.18 -44.03 1.88
C GLY A 418 -20.67 -43.93 1.68
N PRO A 419 -19.89 -44.49 2.60
CA PRO A 419 -18.43 -44.31 2.69
C PRO A 419 -17.64 -44.86 1.50
N GLU A 420 -18.27 -45.62 0.60
CA GLU A 420 -17.61 -46.20 -0.56
C GLU A 420 -17.32 -45.22 -1.70
N HIS A 421 -17.88 -44.00 -1.64
CA HIS A 421 -17.80 -43.02 -2.71
C HIS A 421 -16.94 -41.78 -2.38
N GLY A 422 -16.37 -41.72 -1.19
CA GLY A 422 -15.63 -40.53 -0.71
C GLY A 422 -16.54 -39.32 -0.44
N ILE A 423 -15.97 -38.26 0.09
CA ILE A 423 -16.63 -36.98 0.34
C ILE A 423 -16.27 -36.04 -0.78
N ASP A 424 -17.24 -35.27 -1.29
CA ASP A 424 -16.98 -34.16 -2.21
C ASP A 424 -16.41 -32.97 -1.43
N GLY A 425 -15.10 -33.06 -1.10
CA GLY A 425 -14.35 -32.12 -0.28
C GLY A 425 -12.85 -32.36 -0.42
N PHE A 426 -12.07 -31.70 0.40
CA PHE A 426 -10.64 -32.01 0.49
C PHE A 426 -10.42 -33.39 1.12
N ALA A 427 -9.53 -34.19 0.55
CA ALA A 427 -9.16 -35.50 1.12
C ALA A 427 -8.52 -35.38 2.51
N ALA A 428 -7.81 -34.26 2.73
CA ALA A 428 -7.29 -33.87 4.04
C ALA A 428 -7.23 -32.35 4.13
N THR A 429 -7.92 -31.79 5.14
CA THR A 429 -8.04 -30.33 5.35
C THR A 429 -7.06 -29.85 6.42
N LYS A 430 -6.22 -28.90 6.06
CA LYS A 430 -5.43 -28.05 6.96
C LYS A 430 -6.12 -26.71 7.10
N MET A 431 -6.24 -26.20 8.32
CA MET A 431 -6.72 -24.85 8.60
C MET A 431 -5.58 -23.98 9.10
N GLU A 432 -5.54 -22.75 8.59
CA GLU A 432 -4.58 -21.72 8.99
C GLU A 432 -5.30 -20.38 9.16
N ILE A 433 -4.77 -19.55 10.06
CA ILE A 433 -5.24 -18.17 10.27
C ILE A 433 -4.12 -17.18 10.03
N SER A 434 -4.49 -15.95 9.74
CA SER A 434 -3.58 -14.83 9.56
C SER A 434 -4.25 -13.52 9.96
N THR A 435 -3.48 -12.55 10.43
CA THR A 435 -3.92 -11.17 10.63
C THR A 435 -3.58 -10.28 9.43
N ASP A 436 -2.50 -10.64 8.69
CA ASP A 436 -1.93 -9.83 7.60
C ASP A 436 -2.12 -10.45 6.19
N GLY A 437 -2.69 -11.66 6.10
CA GLY A 437 -2.87 -12.40 4.84
C GLY A 437 -1.56 -12.99 4.27
N VAL A 438 -0.43 -12.74 4.90
CA VAL A 438 0.92 -13.17 4.46
C VAL A 438 1.52 -14.21 5.39
N SER A 439 1.50 -13.93 6.69
CA SER A 439 2.03 -14.81 7.75
C SER A 439 0.92 -15.73 8.25
N TRP A 440 1.06 -17.04 8.07
CA TRP A 440 0.02 -18.00 8.37
C TRP A 440 0.38 -18.91 9.54
N THR A 441 -0.55 -19.08 10.48
CA THR A 441 -0.41 -19.98 11.63
C THR A 441 -1.39 -21.13 11.48
N GLN A 442 -0.89 -22.36 11.50
CA GLN A 442 -1.75 -23.54 11.48
C GLN A 442 -2.50 -23.70 12.80
N ILE A 443 -3.78 -24.00 12.70
CA ILE A 443 -4.68 -24.27 13.84
C ILE A 443 -5.05 -25.75 13.85
N GLY A 444 -4.76 -26.39 14.97
CA GLY A 444 -5.08 -27.82 15.17
C GLY A 444 -4.33 -28.77 14.23
N ASP A 445 -4.78 -30.01 14.23
CA ASP A 445 -4.25 -31.07 13.38
C ASP A 445 -4.94 -31.05 12.00
N ILE A 446 -4.27 -31.63 11.00
CA ILE A 446 -4.87 -31.90 9.68
C ILE A 446 -5.97 -32.95 9.86
N ILE A 447 -7.17 -32.64 9.37
CA ILE A 447 -8.32 -33.56 9.46
C ILE A 447 -8.50 -34.23 8.11
N LYS A 448 -8.40 -35.58 8.09
CA LYS A 448 -8.69 -36.37 6.88
C LYS A 448 -10.21 -36.59 6.72
N ASP A 449 -10.65 -36.78 5.48
CA ASP A 449 -12.05 -36.96 5.12
C ASP A 449 -12.73 -38.12 5.88
N GLU A 450 -12.02 -39.20 6.19
CA GLU A 450 -12.48 -40.33 7.04
C GLU A 450 -12.83 -39.92 8.47
N ASN A 451 -12.34 -38.75 8.94
CA ASN A 451 -12.58 -38.21 10.28
C ASN A 451 -13.56 -37.04 10.31
N TYR A 452 -14.09 -36.63 9.14
CA TYR A 452 -15.12 -35.58 9.10
C TYR A 452 -16.38 -36.04 9.83
N GLN A 453 -16.97 -35.12 10.58
CA GLN A 453 -18.16 -35.41 11.34
C GLN A 453 -19.41 -35.22 10.49
N SER A 454 -20.28 -36.25 10.47
CA SER A 454 -21.58 -36.11 9.80
C SER A 454 -22.52 -35.28 10.66
N LYS A 455 -23.05 -34.18 10.11
CA LYS A 455 -23.91 -33.23 10.81
C LYS A 455 -25.10 -32.86 9.91
N THR A 456 -26.26 -32.64 10.50
CA THR A 456 -27.42 -32.08 9.78
C THR A 456 -27.61 -30.64 10.24
N VAL A 457 -27.51 -29.70 9.32
CA VAL A 457 -27.70 -28.28 9.55
C VAL A 457 -28.91 -27.84 8.73
N GLU A 458 -29.95 -27.32 9.39
CA GLU A 458 -31.21 -26.87 8.75
C GLU A 458 -31.80 -27.86 7.74
N GLY A 459 -31.64 -29.16 8.00
CA GLY A 459 -32.14 -30.25 7.13
C GLY A 459 -31.15 -30.71 6.05
N GLN A 460 -30.04 -29.98 5.83
CA GLN A 460 -28.96 -30.37 4.92
C GLN A 460 -27.95 -31.26 5.63
N LEU A 461 -27.61 -32.41 5.04
CA LEU A 461 -26.54 -33.28 5.53
C LEU A 461 -25.18 -32.76 5.05
N VAL A 462 -24.28 -32.49 5.98
CA VAL A 462 -22.92 -32.02 5.73
C VAL A 462 -21.87 -32.93 6.34
N SER A 463 -20.66 -32.91 5.80
CA SER A 463 -19.44 -33.47 6.39
C SER A 463 -18.59 -32.33 6.91
N GLU A 464 -18.48 -32.24 8.23
CA GLU A 464 -17.85 -31.13 8.94
C GLU A 464 -16.39 -31.41 9.23
N ALA A 465 -15.49 -30.48 8.85
CA ALA A 465 -14.16 -30.39 9.42
C ALA A 465 -14.10 -29.16 10.33
N ALA A 466 -14.11 -29.38 11.65
CA ALA A 466 -14.20 -28.32 12.66
C ALA A 466 -12.85 -28.09 13.34
N PHE A 467 -12.56 -26.82 13.62
CA PHE A 467 -11.32 -26.35 14.24
C PHE A 467 -11.61 -25.39 15.39
N ASN A 468 -10.75 -25.41 16.41
CA ASN A 468 -10.81 -24.49 17.54
C ASN A 468 -9.54 -23.64 17.58
N ALA A 469 -9.68 -22.34 17.40
CA ALA A 469 -8.59 -21.37 17.44
C ALA A 469 -8.42 -20.71 18.82
N ASP A 470 -9.26 -21.05 19.82
CA ASP A 470 -9.16 -20.63 21.22
C ASP A 470 -9.03 -19.10 21.42
N GLY A 471 -9.71 -18.31 20.61
CA GLY A 471 -9.71 -16.84 20.70
C GLY A 471 -8.45 -16.16 20.13
N GLN A 472 -7.68 -16.87 19.28
CA GLN A 472 -6.58 -16.23 18.55
C GLN A 472 -7.11 -15.20 17.57
N MET A 473 -6.41 -14.06 17.47
CA MET A 473 -6.80 -13.00 16.55
C MET A 473 -6.58 -13.42 15.10
N ALA A 474 -7.58 -13.20 14.25
CA ALA A 474 -7.54 -13.53 12.84
C ALA A 474 -8.38 -12.55 12.01
N ARG A 475 -7.85 -12.12 10.89
CA ARG A 475 -8.61 -11.48 9.80
C ARG A 475 -8.88 -12.49 8.68
N TYR A 476 -7.95 -13.41 8.46
CA TYR A 476 -8.05 -14.38 7.38
C TYR A 476 -8.11 -15.81 7.93
N ILE A 477 -8.98 -16.62 7.34
CA ILE A 477 -9.06 -18.06 7.56
C ILE A 477 -8.76 -18.75 6.23
N ARG A 478 -7.89 -19.75 6.23
CA ARG A 478 -7.59 -20.54 5.03
C ARG A 478 -7.71 -22.02 5.31
N PHE A 479 -8.52 -22.69 4.53
CA PHE A 479 -8.60 -24.16 4.46
C PHE A 479 -7.82 -24.61 3.22
N SER A 480 -6.88 -25.53 3.39
CA SER A 480 -6.02 -26.03 2.31
C SER A 480 -6.02 -27.53 2.23
N ALA A 481 -6.00 -28.06 1.01
CA ALA A 481 -5.84 -29.48 0.76
C ALA A 481 -4.38 -29.90 0.98
N THR A 482 -4.15 -30.90 1.83
CA THR A 482 -2.81 -31.48 2.03
C THR A 482 -2.61 -32.80 1.28
N GLU A 483 -3.68 -33.37 0.74
CA GLU A 483 -3.68 -34.55 -0.12
C GLU A 483 -4.51 -34.25 -1.38
N SER A 484 -4.12 -34.78 -2.53
CA SER A 484 -4.88 -34.62 -3.78
C SER A 484 -6.05 -35.61 -3.84
N SER A 485 -7.14 -35.20 -4.44
CA SER A 485 -8.32 -36.02 -4.67
C SER A 485 -8.87 -35.79 -6.09
N ASP A 486 -9.33 -36.86 -6.74
CA ASP A 486 -10.09 -36.76 -8.00
C ASP A 486 -11.56 -36.38 -7.76
N ASN A 487 -12.05 -36.44 -6.52
CA ASN A 487 -13.39 -35.98 -6.16
C ASN A 487 -13.46 -34.45 -6.25
N TRP A 488 -14.57 -33.96 -6.75
CA TRP A 488 -14.85 -32.53 -6.79
C TRP A 488 -15.07 -31.99 -5.37
N VAL A 489 -14.93 -30.68 -5.20
CA VAL A 489 -15.10 -30.02 -3.91
C VAL A 489 -16.44 -29.29 -3.89
N GLN A 490 -17.30 -29.66 -2.95
CA GLN A 490 -18.56 -28.98 -2.68
C GLN A 490 -18.55 -28.43 -1.27
N VAL A 491 -18.71 -27.12 -1.11
CA VAL A 491 -18.78 -26.46 0.19
C VAL A 491 -20.12 -25.76 0.33
N PHE A 492 -20.87 -26.10 1.36
CA PHE A 492 -22.15 -25.46 1.65
C PHE A 492 -21.96 -24.17 2.43
N GLU A 493 -21.18 -24.20 3.52
CA GLU A 493 -20.96 -23.05 4.38
C GLU A 493 -19.62 -23.16 5.13
N ILE A 494 -19.10 -21.99 5.54
CA ILE A 494 -17.95 -21.86 6.43
C ILE A 494 -18.38 -21.06 7.67
N PRO A 495 -18.96 -21.71 8.70
CA PRO A 495 -19.35 -21.04 9.93
C PRO A 495 -18.12 -20.70 10.78
N PHE A 496 -18.24 -19.64 11.58
CA PHE A 496 -17.22 -19.28 12.57
C PHE A 496 -17.86 -18.58 13.77
N ASN A 497 -17.25 -18.74 14.93
CA ASN A 497 -17.67 -18.13 16.19
C ASN A 497 -19.15 -18.36 16.55
N GLU A 498 -19.74 -19.47 16.13
CA GLU A 498 -21.16 -19.78 16.39
C GLU A 498 -21.45 -20.05 17.89
N THR A 499 -20.43 -20.36 18.69
CA THR A 499 -20.56 -20.71 20.11
C THR A 499 -20.30 -19.54 21.05
N VAL A 500 -20.07 -18.33 20.55
CA VAL A 500 -19.64 -17.19 21.36
C VAL A 500 -20.68 -16.07 21.34
N ASP A 501 -21.24 -15.77 22.51
CA ASP A 501 -22.30 -14.76 22.69
C ASP A 501 -21.83 -13.30 22.61
N ASN A 502 -20.51 -13.02 22.62
CA ASN A 502 -19.96 -11.64 22.68
C ASN A 502 -19.66 -11.03 21.32
N LEU A 503 -19.90 -11.73 20.22
CA LEU A 503 -19.65 -11.21 18.89
C LEU A 503 -20.94 -10.58 18.37
N GLY A 504 -21.25 -9.41 18.92
CA GLY A 504 -22.41 -8.63 18.48
C GLY A 504 -22.11 -7.70 17.31
N ASP A 505 -23.14 -7.09 16.80
CA ASP A 505 -23.03 -5.95 15.90
C ASP A 505 -22.37 -4.80 16.66
N ASP A 506 -21.12 -4.47 16.31
CA ASP A 506 -20.38 -3.35 16.87
C ASP A 506 -20.66 -2.06 16.06
N SER A 507 -21.89 -1.86 15.58
CA SER A 507 -22.25 -0.57 14.99
C SER A 507 -21.91 0.54 15.98
N ILE A 508 -20.63 0.93 15.91
CA ILE A 508 -20.12 2.07 16.67
C ILE A 508 -20.58 3.28 15.90
N ASP A 509 -21.48 4.05 16.47
CA ASP A 509 -21.87 5.35 15.94
C ASP A 509 -20.73 6.38 16.09
N ILE A 510 -19.56 6.08 15.53
CA ILE A 510 -18.49 7.08 15.38
C ILE A 510 -18.66 7.92 14.13
N VAL A 511 -19.53 7.51 13.24
CA VAL A 511 -19.89 8.27 12.05
C VAL A 511 -21.40 8.56 12.07
N ASP A 512 -21.75 9.83 12.22
CA ASP A 512 -23.10 10.34 11.98
C ASP A 512 -23.16 10.91 10.56
N THR A 513 -24.14 10.48 9.76
CA THR A 513 -24.25 10.92 8.38
C THR A 513 -25.71 11.04 7.93
N THR A 514 -25.97 12.03 7.08
CA THR A 514 -27.23 12.16 6.36
C THR A 514 -27.33 11.23 5.15
N ILE A 515 -26.21 10.59 4.76
CA ILE A 515 -26.11 9.70 3.61
C ILE A 515 -26.56 8.30 4.03
N THR A 516 -27.47 7.71 3.27
CA THR A 516 -28.19 6.46 3.65
C THR A 516 -27.55 5.19 3.11
N THR A 517 -26.55 5.31 2.22
CA THR A 517 -25.86 4.17 1.58
C THR A 517 -24.35 4.30 1.78
N GLY A 518 -23.61 3.23 1.51
CA GLY A 518 -22.17 3.19 1.72
C GLY A 518 -21.79 2.61 3.09
N ASN A 519 -20.62 1.98 3.14
CA ASN A 519 -20.08 1.38 4.36
C ASN A 519 -19.25 2.39 5.14
N VAL A 520 -19.83 2.98 6.20
CA VAL A 520 -19.13 3.98 7.03
C VAL A 520 -17.97 3.40 7.83
N SER A 521 -17.93 2.07 8.09
CA SER A 521 -16.80 1.47 8.82
C SER A 521 -15.49 1.52 8.03
N SER A 522 -15.56 1.60 6.70
CA SER A 522 -14.38 1.77 5.84
C SER A 522 -13.64 3.09 6.04
N LEU A 523 -14.21 4.05 6.77
CA LEU A 523 -13.56 5.31 7.07
C LEU A 523 -12.53 5.21 8.21
N TYR A 524 -12.51 4.08 8.94
CA TYR A 524 -11.68 3.87 10.12
C TYR A 524 -11.28 2.41 10.36
N ASP A 525 -11.42 1.55 9.34
CA ASP A 525 -11.03 0.13 9.45
C ASP A 525 -9.53 -0.12 9.20
N ARG A 526 -8.79 0.92 8.86
CA ARG A 526 -7.36 0.89 8.53
C ARG A 526 -7.04 0.07 7.27
N ASP A 527 -8.02 -0.12 6.42
CA ASP A 527 -7.87 -0.83 5.15
C ASP A 527 -8.06 0.13 3.97
N LEU A 528 -6.96 0.66 3.43
CA LEU A 528 -6.99 1.58 2.29
C LEU A 528 -7.48 0.93 0.98
N THR A 529 -7.80 -0.37 1.00
CA THR A 529 -8.44 -1.08 -0.12
C THR A 529 -9.96 -1.12 0.02
N SER A 530 -10.50 -0.86 1.22
CA SER A 530 -11.92 -0.65 1.46
C SER A 530 -12.29 0.83 1.27
N ALA A 531 -13.57 1.13 1.04
CA ALA A 531 -14.02 2.51 0.87
C ALA A 531 -15.46 2.76 1.31
N PHE A 532 -15.70 3.95 1.85
CA PHE A 532 -17.04 4.52 1.90
C PHE A 532 -17.41 5.03 0.50
N ALA A 533 -18.29 4.32 -0.18
CA ALA A 533 -18.75 4.62 -1.53
C ALA A 533 -20.29 4.56 -1.59
N PRO A 534 -20.99 5.66 -1.28
CA PRO A 534 -22.46 5.72 -1.35
C PRO A 534 -22.96 5.75 -2.80
N ASP A 535 -24.23 5.40 -3.01
CA ASP A 535 -24.85 5.44 -4.34
C ASP A 535 -25.01 6.88 -4.86
N SER A 536 -25.25 7.83 -3.96
CA SER A 536 -25.42 9.25 -4.30
C SER A 536 -25.22 10.16 -3.10
N VAL A 537 -24.87 11.41 -3.38
CA VAL A 537 -24.73 12.50 -2.40
C VAL A 537 -25.42 13.73 -2.97
N VAL A 538 -26.09 14.51 -2.11
CA VAL A 538 -26.70 15.79 -2.48
C VAL A 538 -26.01 16.96 -1.77
N ASP A 539 -26.23 18.17 -2.27
CA ASP A 539 -25.68 19.39 -1.68
C ASP A 539 -26.13 19.55 -0.22
N GLY A 540 -25.18 19.75 0.67
CA GLY A 540 -25.39 19.87 2.11
C GLY A 540 -25.42 18.56 2.88
N ASP A 541 -25.29 17.41 2.21
CA ASP A 541 -25.08 16.16 2.92
C ASP A 541 -23.81 16.22 3.79
N THR A 542 -23.89 15.58 4.93
CA THR A 542 -22.80 15.58 5.91
C THR A 542 -22.39 14.18 6.33
N LEU A 543 -21.11 14.06 6.64
CA LEU A 543 -20.53 12.92 7.31
C LEU A 543 -19.72 13.45 8.48
N THR A 544 -20.10 13.10 9.71
CA THR A 544 -19.43 13.52 10.93
C THR A 544 -18.75 12.31 11.57
N TYR A 545 -17.43 12.38 11.72
CA TYR A 545 -16.60 11.33 12.31
C TYR A 545 -16.15 11.76 13.72
N ALA A 546 -16.53 10.99 14.74
CA ALA A 546 -16.10 11.23 16.12
C ALA A 546 -14.64 10.78 16.33
N MET A 547 -13.80 11.70 16.80
CA MET A 547 -12.42 11.40 17.17
C MET A 547 -12.39 10.66 18.50
N THR A 548 -12.00 9.39 18.46
CA THR A 548 -12.20 8.49 19.59
C THR A 548 -10.95 8.19 20.41
N SER A 549 -9.76 8.26 19.80
CA SER A 549 -8.51 7.90 20.47
C SER A 549 -7.48 9.03 20.56
N ILE A 550 -7.69 10.13 19.84
CA ILE A 550 -6.71 11.21 19.73
C ILE A 550 -7.37 12.53 20.12
N THR A 551 -6.99 13.04 21.29
CA THR A 551 -7.51 14.32 21.81
C THR A 551 -6.73 15.52 21.28
N ASN A 552 -5.44 15.37 20.99
CA ASN A 552 -4.61 16.43 20.42
C ASN A 552 -4.15 16.01 19.01
N VAL A 553 -4.85 16.49 18.00
CA VAL A 553 -4.58 16.15 16.60
C VAL A 553 -3.53 17.10 16.03
N GLY A 554 -2.38 16.55 15.64
CA GLY A 554 -1.37 17.30 14.90
C GLY A 554 -1.77 17.46 13.44
N LYS A 555 -2.01 16.33 12.75
CA LYS A 555 -2.44 16.29 11.35
C LYS A 555 -3.70 15.44 11.20
N LEU A 556 -4.60 15.90 10.35
CA LEU A 556 -5.74 15.13 9.84
C LEU A 556 -5.48 14.84 8.36
N MET A 557 -5.54 13.58 7.97
CA MET A 557 -5.40 13.14 6.59
C MET A 557 -6.69 12.44 6.15
N ILE A 558 -7.17 12.78 4.96
CA ILE A 558 -8.35 12.16 4.36
C ILE A 558 -7.94 11.67 2.98
N MET A 559 -8.19 10.40 2.71
CA MET A 559 -7.85 9.74 1.46
C MET A 559 -9.11 9.37 0.69
N GLN A 560 -9.17 9.73 -0.59
CA GLN A 560 -10.26 9.40 -1.51
C GLN A 560 -9.72 8.92 -2.84
N ASP A 561 -10.60 8.38 -3.69
CA ASP A 561 -10.27 7.97 -5.05
C ASP A 561 -9.69 9.15 -5.84
N PRO A 562 -8.41 9.12 -6.23
CA PRO A 562 -7.77 10.20 -6.96
C PRO A 562 -8.28 10.34 -8.40
N THR A 563 -9.01 9.34 -8.91
CA THR A 563 -9.58 9.35 -10.26
C THR A 563 -10.97 10.01 -10.33
N ALA A 564 -11.59 10.24 -9.16
CA ALA A 564 -12.95 10.80 -9.06
C ALA A 564 -13.06 11.71 -7.82
N ILE A 565 -12.32 12.81 -7.82
CA ILE A 565 -12.24 13.73 -6.69
C ILE A 565 -13.62 14.32 -6.36
N CYS A 566 -14.09 14.07 -5.16
CA CYS A 566 -15.28 14.69 -4.58
C CYS A 566 -14.86 15.82 -3.63
N ASN A 567 -15.24 17.06 -3.93
CA ASN A 567 -14.93 18.19 -3.07
C ASN A 567 -15.92 18.25 -1.90
N ALA A 568 -15.39 18.48 -0.71
CA ALA A 568 -16.19 18.69 0.50
C ALA A 568 -15.52 19.72 1.40
N THR A 569 -16.30 20.55 2.10
CA THR A 569 -15.77 21.39 3.16
C THR A 569 -15.44 20.51 4.37
N VAL A 570 -14.22 20.65 4.90
CA VAL A 570 -13.75 19.93 6.09
C VAL A 570 -13.77 20.86 7.27
N SER A 571 -14.55 20.50 8.30
CA SER A 571 -14.68 21.25 9.55
C SER A 571 -14.29 20.36 10.74
N VAL A 572 -13.79 20.96 11.81
CA VAL A 572 -13.47 20.28 13.06
C VAL A 572 -14.19 20.91 14.23
N LYS A 573 -14.56 20.10 15.21
CA LYS A 573 -15.23 20.51 16.44
C LYS A 573 -14.24 20.53 17.59
N ASP A 574 -14.12 21.65 18.28
CA ASP A 574 -13.27 21.79 19.45
C ASP A 574 -13.93 21.22 20.73
N VAL A 575 -13.18 21.26 21.85
CA VAL A 575 -13.66 20.77 23.17
C VAL A 575 -14.78 21.61 23.76
N GLU A 576 -14.94 22.87 23.32
CA GLU A 576 -16.04 23.76 23.69
C GLU A 576 -17.31 23.50 22.86
N GLY A 577 -17.23 22.64 21.84
CA GLY A 577 -18.33 22.28 20.95
C GLY A 577 -18.49 23.21 19.75
N ASN A 578 -17.52 24.09 19.46
CA ASN A 578 -17.57 24.99 18.33
C ASN A 578 -17.00 24.34 17.05
N TRP A 579 -17.67 24.52 15.93
CA TRP A 579 -17.20 24.10 14.63
C TRP A 579 -16.33 25.19 13.97
N SER A 580 -15.25 24.77 13.34
CA SER A 580 -14.40 25.63 12.50
C SER A 580 -13.97 24.91 11.24
N ASP A 581 -14.10 25.58 10.10
CA ASP A 581 -13.63 25.06 8.82
C ASP A 581 -12.10 25.10 8.78
N ILE A 582 -11.49 24.01 8.32
CA ILE A 582 -10.03 23.88 8.19
C ILE A 582 -9.56 23.78 6.74
N GLY A 583 -10.48 23.62 5.79
CA GLY A 583 -10.18 23.59 4.37
C GLY A 583 -11.17 22.77 3.56
N THR A 584 -10.72 22.36 2.38
CA THR A 584 -11.51 21.60 1.39
C THR A 584 -10.82 20.30 1.07
N LEU A 585 -11.56 19.22 1.02
CA LEU A 585 -11.14 17.95 0.47
C LEU A 585 -11.16 18.10 -1.08
N ASP A 586 -10.01 18.18 -1.72
CA ASP A 586 -9.88 18.51 -3.14
C ASP A 586 -8.83 17.69 -3.89
N LYS A 587 -8.25 16.67 -3.23
CA LYS A 587 -7.21 15.79 -3.76
C LYS A 587 -7.46 14.35 -3.37
N GLY A 588 -6.78 13.40 -4.02
CA GLY A 588 -6.78 12.00 -3.64
C GLY A 588 -6.29 11.79 -2.19
N THR A 589 -5.29 12.54 -1.76
CA THR A 589 -4.87 12.63 -0.36
C THR A 589 -4.81 14.09 0.05
N THR A 590 -5.61 14.49 1.04
CA THR A 590 -5.64 15.85 1.58
C THR A 590 -5.23 15.81 3.05
N THR A 591 -4.21 16.58 3.41
CA THR A 591 -3.69 16.69 4.77
C THR A 591 -3.92 18.10 5.31
N PHE A 592 -4.43 18.19 6.55
CA PHE A 592 -4.67 19.43 7.27
C PHE A 592 -3.81 19.49 8.54
N ASP A 593 -3.11 20.59 8.76
CA ASP A 593 -2.42 20.88 10.01
C ASP A 593 -3.44 21.41 11.03
N VAL A 594 -3.87 20.56 11.96
CA VAL A 594 -4.91 20.88 12.93
C VAL A 594 -4.31 21.50 14.19
N ASN A 595 -3.27 20.86 14.76
CA ASN A 595 -2.50 21.32 15.95
C ASN A 595 -3.34 21.77 17.14
N LYS A 596 -4.49 21.12 17.37
CA LYS A 596 -5.37 21.38 18.49
C LYS A 596 -6.16 20.14 18.91
N THR A 597 -6.73 20.16 20.10
CA THR A 597 -7.66 19.13 20.54
C THR A 597 -8.98 19.28 19.79
N ILE A 598 -9.43 18.21 19.14
CA ILE A 598 -10.71 18.14 18.44
C ILE A 598 -11.50 16.92 18.90
N LEU A 599 -12.82 17.02 18.85
CA LEU A 599 -13.76 15.95 19.18
C LEU A 599 -14.32 15.27 17.95
N GLU A 600 -14.56 16.01 16.88
CA GLU A 600 -15.21 15.52 15.66
C GLU A 600 -14.62 16.19 14.43
N VAL A 601 -14.68 15.45 13.31
CA VAL A 601 -14.40 15.94 11.95
C VAL A 601 -15.67 15.84 11.14
N LYS A 602 -16.02 16.88 10.39
CA LYS A 602 -17.21 16.89 9.53
C LYS A 602 -16.83 17.20 8.09
N LEU A 603 -17.31 16.38 7.18
CA LEU A 603 -17.31 16.63 5.74
C LEU A 603 -18.70 17.14 5.36
N THR A 604 -18.74 18.26 4.63
CA THR A 604 -19.98 18.77 4.04
C THR A 604 -19.82 18.74 2.54
N PHE A 605 -20.64 17.94 1.88
CA PHE A 605 -20.58 17.73 0.42
C PHE A 605 -21.34 18.80 -0.34
N HIS A 606 -20.90 19.05 -1.59
CA HIS A 606 -21.45 20.12 -2.43
C HIS A 606 -21.99 19.60 -3.76
N GLU A 607 -22.94 20.32 -4.35
CA GLU A 607 -23.55 19.97 -5.62
C GLU A 607 -22.51 19.93 -6.78
N GLY A 608 -22.73 19.03 -7.75
CA GLY A 608 -21.93 18.96 -8.97
C GLY A 608 -20.64 18.14 -8.87
N ASN A 609 -20.39 17.51 -7.71
CA ASN A 609 -19.26 16.62 -7.52
C ASN A 609 -19.59 15.18 -7.92
N PRO A 610 -18.57 14.36 -8.26
CA PRO A 610 -18.71 12.90 -8.30
C PRO A 610 -19.18 12.37 -6.95
N THR A 611 -19.81 11.20 -6.95
CA THR A 611 -20.08 10.47 -5.71
C THR A 611 -18.77 10.15 -5.00
N PRO A 612 -18.63 10.44 -3.70
CA PRO A 612 -17.38 10.22 -2.99
C PRO A 612 -17.03 8.74 -2.87
N THR A 613 -15.75 8.45 -2.99
CA THR A 613 -15.15 7.18 -2.62
C THR A 613 -14.03 7.49 -1.66
N ILE A 614 -14.29 7.42 -0.35
CA ILE A 614 -13.33 7.78 0.71
C ILE A 614 -12.81 6.50 1.34
N TYR A 615 -11.49 6.32 1.30
CA TYR A 615 -10.82 5.14 1.84
C TYR A 615 -10.63 5.23 3.35
N GLU A 616 -10.15 6.38 3.87
CA GLU A 616 -9.81 6.47 5.28
C GLU A 616 -9.78 7.93 5.76
N ILE A 617 -10.12 8.14 7.03
CA ILE A 617 -9.94 9.40 7.77
C ILE A 617 -8.98 9.12 8.92
N ILE A 618 -7.75 9.63 8.82
CA ILE A 618 -6.68 9.38 9.79
C ILE A 618 -6.32 10.67 10.49
N ALA A 619 -6.35 10.63 11.81
CA ALA A 619 -5.80 11.69 12.64
C ALA A 619 -4.53 11.16 13.31
N SER A 620 -3.42 11.86 13.14
CA SER A 620 -2.19 11.57 13.86
C SER A 620 -2.01 12.54 15.01
N GLN A 621 -1.81 11.98 16.20
CA GLN A 621 -1.16 12.73 17.28
C GLN A 621 0.32 12.76 16.93
N LYS A 622 0.92 13.93 16.91
CA LYS A 622 2.36 14.02 16.90
C LYS A 622 2.88 13.67 18.29
N GLU A 623 2.86 12.41 18.68
CA GLU A 623 3.89 11.95 19.59
C GLU A 623 5.17 11.96 18.78
N VAL A 624 6.00 12.92 19.05
CA VAL A 624 7.38 12.93 18.61
C VAL A 624 8.06 11.83 19.42
N GLU A 625 8.13 10.62 18.94
CA GLU A 625 9.32 9.82 19.24
C GLU A 625 10.46 10.72 18.78
N ALA A 626 11.22 11.21 19.74
CA ALA A 626 12.31 12.14 19.44
C ALA A 626 13.23 11.43 18.45
N ALA A 627 13.30 11.94 17.23
CA ALA A 627 14.12 11.34 16.19
C ALA A 627 15.51 11.01 16.74
N ASP A 628 16.06 9.84 16.44
CA ASP A 628 17.42 9.51 16.86
C ASP A 628 18.40 10.44 16.16
N LYS A 629 18.86 11.43 16.90
CA LYS A 629 19.81 12.45 16.46
C LYS A 629 21.26 12.10 16.75
N THR A 630 21.55 10.87 17.17
CA THR A 630 22.89 10.47 17.61
C THR A 630 23.93 10.67 16.49
N ALA A 631 23.64 10.20 15.27
CA ALA A 631 24.54 10.37 14.13
C ALA A 631 24.66 11.85 13.72
N LEU A 632 23.53 12.56 13.63
CA LEU A 632 23.52 13.99 13.32
C LEU A 632 24.31 14.79 14.36
N LYS A 633 24.17 14.46 15.65
CA LYS A 633 24.94 15.11 16.72
C LYS A 633 26.46 14.98 16.49
N ILE A 634 26.92 13.78 16.16
CA ILE A 634 28.34 13.54 15.90
C ILE A 634 28.82 14.39 14.70
N ALA A 635 28.05 14.42 13.62
CA ALA A 635 28.38 15.20 12.43
C ALA A 635 28.37 16.70 12.72
N VAL A 636 27.39 17.21 13.47
CA VAL A 636 27.31 18.62 13.90
C VAL A 636 28.47 18.99 14.80
N ASP A 637 28.83 18.17 15.80
CA ASP A 637 29.94 18.41 16.67
C ASP A 637 31.26 18.49 15.89
N LEU A 638 31.48 17.60 14.93
CA LEU A 638 32.66 17.60 14.04
C LEU A 638 32.67 18.84 13.13
N ALA A 639 31.52 19.19 12.53
CA ALA A 639 31.41 20.35 11.65
C ALA A 639 31.61 21.67 12.40
N ASN A 640 31.12 21.80 13.63
CA ASN A 640 31.29 22.98 14.47
C ASN A 640 32.73 23.14 14.98
N ALA A 641 33.52 22.07 15.00
CA ALA A 641 34.93 22.11 15.32
C ALA A 641 35.82 22.65 14.17
N ILE A 642 35.30 22.68 12.94
CA ILE A 642 36.02 23.20 11.77
C ILE A 642 36.01 24.72 11.82
N THR A 643 37.20 25.31 11.84
CA THR A 643 37.40 26.76 11.94
C THR A 643 37.50 27.45 10.59
N ASP A 644 37.31 28.76 10.52
CA ASP A 644 37.55 29.54 9.29
C ASP A 644 39.01 29.43 8.79
N GLU A 645 39.97 29.13 9.67
CA GLU A 645 41.35 28.89 9.31
C GLU A 645 41.53 27.56 8.55
N ASP A 646 40.80 26.52 8.97
CA ASP A 646 40.77 25.22 8.27
C ASP A 646 40.16 25.35 6.86
N LEU A 647 39.19 26.25 6.69
CA LEU A 647 38.49 26.52 5.44
C LEU A 647 39.22 27.50 4.51
N ALA A 648 40.30 28.15 4.96
CA ALA A 648 40.93 29.25 4.23
C ALA A 648 41.40 28.86 2.82
N ASN A 649 41.83 27.62 2.62
CA ASN A 649 42.31 27.09 1.34
C ASN A 649 41.29 26.29 0.55
N VAL A 650 40.08 26.06 1.09
CA VAL A 650 38.98 25.36 0.40
C VAL A 650 38.34 26.31 -0.61
N VAL A 651 37.85 25.77 -1.75
CA VAL A 651 37.15 26.60 -2.75
C VAL A 651 35.86 27.22 -2.18
N PRO A 652 35.60 28.51 -2.40
CA PRO A 652 34.50 29.23 -1.75
C PRO A 652 33.12 28.62 -1.92
N VAL A 653 32.80 28.03 -3.07
CA VAL A 653 31.52 27.40 -3.30
C VAL A 653 31.30 26.20 -2.35
N VAL A 654 32.38 25.45 -2.05
CA VAL A 654 32.32 24.34 -1.10
C VAL A 654 32.23 24.86 0.34
N VAL A 655 32.93 25.93 0.66
CA VAL A 655 32.84 26.60 1.97
C VAL A 655 31.41 27.08 2.25
N ASN A 656 30.78 27.70 1.26
CA ASN A 656 29.42 28.20 1.41
C ASN A 656 28.42 27.02 1.61
N GLU A 657 28.51 26.00 0.76
CA GLU A 657 27.66 24.80 0.92
C GLU A 657 27.88 24.11 2.27
N PHE A 658 29.12 24.00 2.73
CA PHE A 658 29.40 23.45 4.04
C PHE A 658 28.81 24.29 5.18
N LYS A 659 28.90 25.63 5.12
CA LYS A 659 28.30 26.50 6.12
C LYS A 659 26.79 26.40 6.13
N ASP A 660 26.16 26.39 4.95
CA ASP A 660 24.73 26.28 4.81
C ASP A 660 24.26 24.90 5.34
N ALA A 661 24.92 23.80 4.97
CA ALA A 661 24.62 22.46 5.46
C ALA A 661 24.83 22.32 6.97
N ARG A 662 25.87 22.92 7.52
CA ARG A 662 26.14 22.94 8.98
C ARG A 662 25.03 23.70 9.73
N ASP A 663 24.66 24.85 9.23
CA ASP A 663 23.65 25.71 9.87
C ASP A 663 22.28 25.04 9.85
N GLU A 664 21.87 24.41 8.72
CA GLU A 664 20.68 23.56 8.63
C GLU A 664 20.74 22.38 9.59
N ALA A 665 21.88 21.67 9.64
CA ALA A 665 22.06 20.53 10.53
C ALA A 665 21.94 20.93 12.01
N ASN A 666 22.46 22.10 12.40
CA ASN A 666 22.29 22.68 13.73
C ASN A 666 20.81 23.01 14.03
N GLU A 667 20.10 23.58 13.05
CA GLU A 667 18.67 23.90 13.17
C GLU A 667 17.85 22.62 13.39
N VAL A 668 18.05 21.59 12.56
CA VAL A 668 17.37 20.29 12.68
C VAL A 668 17.74 19.58 13.98
N TYR A 669 19.02 19.62 14.39
CA TYR A 669 19.45 19.05 15.66
C TYR A 669 18.75 19.69 16.86
N ASN A 670 18.59 21.02 16.87
CA ASN A 670 17.95 21.77 17.94
C ASN A 670 16.41 21.75 17.88
N ASN A 671 15.81 21.38 16.75
CA ASN A 671 14.37 21.28 16.62
C ASN A 671 13.85 20.01 17.31
N ALA A 672 13.23 20.13 18.48
CA ALA A 672 12.69 19.01 19.24
C ALA A 672 11.61 18.20 18.46
N SER A 673 11.02 18.80 17.42
CA SER A 673 9.97 18.22 16.59
C SER A 673 10.46 17.71 15.24
N ALA A 674 11.79 17.71 14.99
CA ALA A 674 12.34 17.23 13.73
C ALA A 674 12.02 15.73 13.54
N SER A 675 11.51 15.38 12.36
CA SER A 675 11.26 14.01 11.94
C SER A 675 12.60 13.26 11.72
N GLN A 676 12.56 11.92 11.72
CA GLN A 676 13.74 11.11 11.41
C GLN A 676 14.26 11.38 9.98
N VAL A 677 13.35 11.66 9.05
CA VAL A 677 13.70 12.00 7.65
C VAL A 677 14.47 13.32 7.58
N GLU A 678 13.99 14.36 8.26
CA GLU A 678 14.71 15.64 8.35
C GLU A 678 16.09 15.46 8.98
N VAL A 679 16.20 14.65 10.02
CA VAL A 679 17.47 14.31 10.69
C VAL A 679 18.43 13.60 9.75
N ASN A 680 17.94 12.59 9.01
CA ASN A 680 18.75 11.84 8.07
C ASN A 680 19.20 12.71 6.89
N ASN A 681 18.30 13.51 6.31
CA ASN A 681 18.62 14.42 5.22
C ASN A 681 19.66 15.48 5.61
N ALA A 682 19.51 16.06 6.79
CA ALA A 682 20.48 17.02 7.33
C ALA A 682 21.85 16.38 7.59
N PHE A 683 21.86 15.14 8.09
CA PHE A 683 23.09 14.36 8.25
C PHE A 683 23.78 14.09 6.92
N ASP A 684 23.04 13.58 5.92
CA ASP A 684 23.59 13.23 4.61
C ASP A 684 24.11 14.45 3.87
N ARG A 685 23.37 15.56 3.91
CA ARG A 685 23.80 16.84 3.34
C ARG A 685 25.09 17.33 3.99
N LEU A 686 25.14 17.35 5.33
CA LEU A 686 26.31 17.78 6.08
C LEU A 686 27.52 16.87 5.83
N ALA A 687 27.34 15.55 5.89
CA ALA A 687 28.38 14.57 5.62
C ALA A 687 28.94 14.72 4.19
N SER A 688 28.05 14.90 3.19
CA SER A 688 28.45 15.17 1.80
C SER A 688 29.23 16.48 1.64
N ALA A 689 28.82 17.54 2.33
CA ALA A 689 29.50 18.82 2.31
C ALA A 689 30.89 18.72 2.98
N MET A 690 31.01 18.01 4.10
CA MET A 690 32.27 17.77 4.79
C MET A 690 33.28 16.98 3.93
N GLN A 691 32.83 15.97 3.18
CA GLN A 691 33.67 15.20 2.26
C GLN A 691 34.28 16.07 1.16
N LYS A 692 33.60 17.15 0.76
CA LYS A 692 34.11 18.07 -0.28
C LYS A 692 35.11 19.08 0.22
N LEU A 693 35.37 19.16 1.52
CA LEU A 693 36.35 20.10 2.08
C LEU A 693 37.81 19.83 1.64
N GLU A 694 38.05 18.70 0.98
CA GLU A 694 39.35 18.40 0.33
C GLU A 694 39.53 19.12 -1.03
N PHE A 695 38.52 19.84 -1.52
CA PHE A 695 38.62 20.62 -2.76
C PHE A 695 39.26 21.97 -2.49
N PHE A 696 40.57 22.00 -2.68
CA PHE A 696 41.38 23.17 -2.40
C PHE A 696 41.49 24.09 -3.62
N LYS A 697 41.62 25.40 -3.32
CA LYS A 697 41.91 26.43 -4.33
C LYS A 697 43.24 26.13 -5.00
N GLY A 698 43.31 26.35 -6.30
CA GLY A 698 44.55 26.29 -7.05
C GLY A 698 45.50 27.43 -6.67
N ASP A 699 46.83 27.14 -6.59
CA ASP A 699 47.86 28.19 -6.48
C ASP A 699 48.02 28.89 -7.83
N LYS A 700 47.53 30.11 -7.91
CA LYS A 700 47.47 30.93 -9.13
C LYS A 700 48.68 31.78 -9.38
N LYS A 701 49.72 31.75 -8.51
CA LYS A 701 50.88 32.62 -8.63
C LYS A 701 51.61 32.48 -9.97
N ALA A 702 51.75 31.25 -10.46
CA ALA A 702 52.41 31.02 -11.75
C ALA A 702 51.53 31.51 -12.93
N LEU A 703 50.19 31.31 -12.82
CA LEU A 703 49.23 31.80 -13.81
C LEU A 703 49.20 33.33 -13.84
N GLU A 704 49.19 33.99 -12.68
CA GLU A 704 49.24 35.44 -12.53
C GLU A 704 50.50 36.00 -13.19
N ALA A 705 51.69 35.46 -12.83
CA ALA A 705 52.94 35.87 -13.42
C ALA A 705 52.99 35.69 -14.94
N PHE A 706 52.38 34.61 -15.45
CA PHE A 706 52.29 34.37 -16.89
C PHE A 706 51.36 35.39 -17.57
N ILE A 707 50.17 35.67 -17.02
CA ILE A 707 49.23 36.66 -17.51
C ILE A 707 49.90 38.06 -17.53
N ASP A 708 50.61 38.44 -16.48
CA ASP A 708 51.31 39.72 -16.39
C ASP A 708 52.40 39.83 -17.47
N ASP A 709 53.22 38.78 -17.67
CA ASP A 709 54.28 38.74 -18.67
C ASP A 709 53.76 38.89 -20.11
N VAL A 710 52.57 38.38 -20.38
CA VAL A 710 52.01 38.44 -21.74
C VAL A 710 51.03 39.62 -21.96
N THR A 711 50.60 40.25 -20.86
CA THR A 711 49.70 41.44 -20.94
C THR A 711 50.51 42.62 -21.51
N GLY A 712 50.03 43.17 -22.61
CA GLY A 712 50.71 44.29 -23.29
C GLY A 712 51.54 43.88 -24.50
N LEU A 713 51.50 42.62 -24.92
CA LEU A 713 52.10 42.22 -26.19
C LEU A 713 51.48 43.02 -27.35
N ASP A 714 52.39 43.50 -28.28
CA ASP A 714 52.01 44.31 -29.41
C ASP A 714 51.44 43.45 -30.56
N SER A 715 50.11 43.49 -30.77
CA SER A 715 49.39 42.75 -31.78
C SER A 715 49.94 42.90 -33.21
N SER A 716 50.58 44.03 -33.51
CA SER A 716 51.14 44.28 -34.86
C SER A 716 52.33 43.38 -35.21
N LYS A 717 52.90 42.66 -34.24
CA LYS A 717 54.03 41.74 -34.43
C LYS A 717 53.64 40.30 -34.71
N TYR A 718 52.32 39.98 -34.73
CA TYR A 718 51.79 38.63 -34.92
C TYR A 718 50.83 38.60 -36.12
N THR A 719 50.59 37.41 -36.66
CA THR A 719 49.53 37.22 -37.68
C THR A 719 48.16 37.28 -37.01
N GLU A 720 47.13 37.66 -37.76
CA GLU A 720 45.76 37.74 -37.28
C GLU A 720 45.32 36.40 -36.66
N THR A 721 45.63 35.26 -37.29
CA THR A 721 45.29 33.92 -36.80
C THR A 721 45.99 33.63 -35.47
N THR A 722 47.28 33.86 -35.34
CA THR A 722 48.02 33.58 -34.10
C THR A 722 47.63 34.54 -32.98
N TRP A 723 47.31 35.79 -33.33
CA TRP A 723 46.83 36.74 -32.33
C TRP A 723 45.47 36.39 -31.78
N THR A 724 44.56 35.95 -32.65
CA THR A 724 43.23 35.50 -32.23
C THR A 724 43.33 34.32 -31.29
N GLN A 725 44.11 33.27 -31.64
CA GLN A 725 44.32 32.10 -30.77
C GLN A 725 44.95 32.45 -29.42
N PHE A 726 45.91 33.33 -29.45
CA PHE A 726 46.55 33.84 -28.20
C PHE A 726 45.55 34.62 -27.35
N ASN A 727 44.74 35.51 -27.95
CA ASN A 727 43.81 36.34 -27.25
C ASN A 727 42.68 35.46 -26.64
N ASP A 728 42.18 34.45 -27.38
CA ASP A 728 41.22 33.48 -26.87
C ASP A 728 41.75 32.69 -25.67
N ALA A 729 43.01 32.24 -25.76
CA ALA A 729 43.69 31.58 -24.62
C ALA A 729 43.88 32.49 -23.41
N LEU A 730 44.23 33.76 -23.66
CA LEU A 730 44.40 34.77 -22.61
C LEU A 730 43.07 35.11 -21.94
N ILE A 731 41.95 35.15 -22.67
CA ILE A 731 40.61 35.28 -22.10
C ILE A 731 40.28 34.13 -21.16
N VAL A 732 40.57 32.89 -21.57
CA VAL A 732 40.38 31.70 -20.72
C VAL A 732 41.25 31.75 -19.48
N ALA A 733 42.55 32.06 -19.62
CA ALA A 733 43.50 32.18 -18.51
C ALA A 733 43.04 33.25 -17.50
N ASN A 734 42.58 34.41 -17.97
CA ASN A 734 42.02 35.45 -17.08
C ASN A 734 40.74 34.97 -16.40
N GLY A 735 39.86 34.24 -17.11
CA GLY A 735 38.67 33.65 -16.53
C GLY A 735 38.99 32.69 -15.36
N VAL A 736 39.99 31.81 -15.53
CA VAL A 736 40.46 30.91 -14.49
C VAL A 736 41.14 31.67 -13.36
N TYR A 737 41.92 32.72 -13.67
CA TYR A 737 42.56 33.57 -12.67
C TYR A 737 41.53 34.31 -11.79
N GLU A 738 40.46 34.79 -12.38
CA GLU A 738 39.39 35.51 -11.68
C GLU A 738 38.43 34.54 -10.95
N ASP A 739 38.33 33.28 -11.40
CA ASP A 739 37.44 32.30 -10.76
C ASP A 739 38.00 31.88 -9.38
N VAL A 740 37.35 32.36 -8.33
CA VAL A 740 37.72 32.06 -6.94
C VAL A 740 37.56 30.59 -6.55
N ASN A 741 36.87 29.81 -7.36
CA ASN A 741 36.64 28.38 -7.16
C ASN A 741 37.57 27.49 -7.99
N ALA A 742 38.43 28.07 -8.86
CA ALA A 742 39.33 27.28 -9.69
C ALA A 742 40.26 26.41 -8.84
N MET A 743 40.33 25.13 -9.13
CA MET A 743 41.20 24.13 -8.51
C MET A 743 42.53 24.01 -9.29
N GLN A 744 43.50 23.32 -8.71
CA GLN A 744 44.82 23.20 -9.33
C GLN A 744 44.84 22.62 -10.75
N PRO A 745 44.01 21.59 -11.10
CA PRO A 745 43.95 21.12 -12.49
C PRO A 745 43.59 22.23 -13.49
N GLU A 746 42.56 23.03 -13.16
CA GLU A 746 42.09 24.13 -14.02
C GLU A 746 43.13 25.25 -14.14
N VAL A 747 43.86 25.55 -13.07
CA VAL A 747 44.94 26.54 -13.06
C VAL A 747 46.13 26.09 -13.92
N ASN A 748 46.36 24.77 -14.01
CA ASN A 748 47.47 24.20 -14.79
C ASN A 748 47.16 24.05 -16.28
N GLU A 749 45.88 23.99 -16.67
CA GLU A 749 45.41 23.88 -18.06
C GLU A 749 45.56 25.18 -18.81
#